data_bb4d874855e74b3a2c3a7ee1f51d253c
#
_entry.id   bb4d874855e74b3a2c3a7ee1f51d253c
#
_cell.length_a   1.000
_cell.length_b   1.000
_cell.length_c   1.000
_cell.angle_alpha   90.00
_cell.angle_beta   90.00
_cell.angle_gamma   90.00
#
_symmetry.space_group_name_H-M   'P 1'
#
loop_
_entity.id
_entity.type
_entity.pdbx_description
1 polymer ?
#
loop_
_entity_poly.entity_id
_entity_poly.type
_entity_poly.pdbx_seq_one_letter_code
_entity_poly.pdbx_strand_id
1 'polypeptide(L)'
;MTKNNIEAPTPHKERKAPTLSRYLILLVDMAVGVVAAVASLLAFYIVTGLVTFTPQMLATIAIAGLVATFLSSYLLGTYRPLLRYQYFSIGRRLLVMFFLNTLLFYGILLAGNYWIPLGYGGKMLLMIAITYFGTFFVLFVLYRSVAVLAARAFWGVSTTKHQRERILIYGVSNASSDLALQLEESPKYKVVGFCNRGSVKGGATVSNYNIYHLKDEEQLKQLAQGLNLDAVIFTDRSDLLKERETLIYQLASLGVKSLLAPEISETSPTDIARDSVQKIEMEDLLKREVIHHEPEKVKEMYRDKVVMVTGAAGSIGSELVMQIAQLPIKQLLLLDIAETPLHNVRLKLKERYPNLNFVPILGDIRSQNRLDALFAKYRPNIVLHAAAYKHVPLLEENPCEGVLVNVQGSKNIADFCLKYEVERMVMVSTDKAVNPTNVLGATKRAAEIYVQALGKAVEEGKVAGKTTFITTRFGNVLGSQGSVIPLFRDQIAKGGPITVTDPNINRFFMSIHEACSLILEASSVAKGTTIFVFDMGEPHKIVDLAENMIRLAGMEPYRDIDIKFTGLRPGEKLYEEKLADGENTIPTDIPKIHIAKVREHNYADLYDTYEALRNHARKIEIDACIRPVSYTHLTLPTTPYV
;
A
#
# COMPACT_ATOMS: atom_id res chain seq x y z
N MET A 1 -34.39 11.35 34.95
CA MET A 1 -33.82 10.39 35.93
C MET A 1 -33.58 9.09 35.20
N THR A 2 -32.41 8.76 34.99
CA THR A 2 -31.53 7.59 35.14
C THR A 2 -30.39 7.71 34.14
N LYS A 3 -29.23 8.08 34.68
CA LYS A 3 -27.94 8.07 34.00
C LYS A 3 -27.48 6.63 33.83
N ASN A 4 -27.41 6.12 32.63
CA ASN A 4 -26.61 4.93 32.31
C ASN A 4 -25.19 5.35 31.99
N ASN A 5 -24.30 5.19 32.95
CA ASN A 5 -22.86 5.22 32.74
C ASN A 5 -22.47 3.98 31.95
N ILE A 6 -22.08 4.18 30.68
CA ILE A 6 -21.36 3.18 29.91
C ILE A 6 -19.88 3.38 30.25
N GLU A 7 -19.37 2.54 31.14
CA GLU A 7 -17.93 2.43 31.40
C GLU A 7 -17.21 1.97 30.12
N ALA A 8 -16.23 2.77 29.68
CA ALA A 8 -15.33 2.38 28.60
C ALA A 8 -14.53 1.13 29.01
N PRO A 9 -14.37 0.12 28.14
CA PRO A 9 -13.58 -1.05 28.46
C PRO A 9 -12.11 -0.65 28.66
N THR A 10 -11.60 -0.99 29.85
CA THR A 10 -10.19 -0.84 30.20
C THR A 10 -9.29 -1.60 29.21
N PRO A 11 -8.17 -1.03 28.74
CA PRO A 11 -7.27 -1.73 27.84
C PRO A 11 -6.69 -2.96 28.55
N HIS A 12 -6.98 -4.14 28.01
CA HIS A 12 -6.37 -5.39 28.46
C HIS A 12 -4.85 -5.28 28.33
N LYS A 13 -4.15 -5.28 29.48
CA LYS A 13 -2.70 -5.45 29.55
C LYS A 13 -2.33 -6.76 28.86
N GLU A 14 -1.77 -6.69 27.66
CA GLU A 14 -1.11 -7.85 27.02
C GLU A 14 -0.06 -8.41 28.00
N ARG A 15 -0.29 -9.63 28.49
CA ARG A 15 0.75 -10.38 29.20
C ARG A 15 1.84 -10.73 28.18
N LYS A 16 2.93 -9.96 28.20
CA LYS A 16 4.15 -10.32 27.47
C LYS A 16 4.56 -11.72 27.91
N ALA A 17 4.63 -12.65 26.96
CA ALA A 17 5.16 -13.98 27.22
C ALA A 17 6.55 -13.84 27.85
N PRO A 18 6.85 -14.56 28.96
CA PRO A 18 8.13 -14.44 29.62
C PRO A 18 9.22 -14.89 28.65
N THR A 19 10.12 -13.98 28.29
CA THR A 19 11.32 -14.30 27.53
C THR A 19 12.24 -15.11 28.43
N LEU A 20 12.42 -16.41 28.14
CA LEU A 20 13.42 -17.22 28.84
C LEU A 20 14.78 -16.49 28.74
N SER A 21 15.44 -16.29 29.89
CA SER A 21 16.75 -15.63 29.91
C SER A 21 17.72 -16.37 28.98
N ARG A 22 18.39 -15.66 28.07
CA ARG A 22 19.41 -16.21 27.16
C ARG A 22 20.45 -17.01 27.89
N TYR A 23 20.77 -16.61 29.10
CA TYR A 23 21.74 -17.30 29.99
C TYR A 23 21.19 -18.62 30.52
N LEU A 24 19.89 -18.76 30.72
CA LEU A 24 19.28 -20.02 31.13
C LEU A 24 19.41 -21.08 30.02
N ILE A 25 19.20 -20.69 28.76
CA ILE A 25 19.38 -21.58 27.60
C ILE A 25 20.85 -22.05 27.52
N LEU A 26 21.80 -21.15 27.66
CA LEU A 26 23.23 -21.47 27.66
C LEU A 26 23.57 -22.42 28.81
N LEU A 27 23.03 -22.21 29.99
CA LEU A 27 23.26 -23.07 31.16
C LEU A 27 22.72 -24.49 30.94
N VAL A 28 21.56 -24.63 30.34
CA VAL A 28 20.99 -25.94 29.98
C VAL A 28 21.81 -26.60 28.86
N ASP A 29 22.25 -25.88 27.85
CA ASP A 29 23.13 -26.39 26.81
C ASP A 29 24.44 -26.95 27.42
N MET A 30 25.03 -26.25 28.39
CA MET A 30 26.23 -26.71 29.14
C MET A 30 25.94 -27.97 29.95
N ALA A 31 24.81 -28.05 30.63
CA ALA A 31 24.40 -29.24 31.37
C ALA A 31 24.27 -30.48 30.46
N VAL A 32 23.65 -30.28 29.27
CA VAL A 32 23.57 -31.34 28.23
C VAL A 32 24.94 -31.76 27.76
N GLY A 33 25.89 -30.84 27.61
CA GLY A 33 27.28 -31.13 27.27
C GLY A 33 27.97 -32.01 28.30
N VAL A 34 27.78 -31.73 29.58
CA VAL A 34 28.30 -32.56 30.69
C VAL A 34 27.69 -33.96 30.67
N VAL A 35 26.37 -34.06 30.58
CA VAL A 35 25.67 -35.35 30.52
C VAL A 35 26.12 -36.18 29.31
N ALA A 36 26.25 -35.55 28.14
CA ALA A 36 26.75 -36.20 26.94
C ALA A 36 28.17 -36.70 27.08
N ALA A 37 29.05 -35.95 27.75
CA ALA A 37 30.43 -36.31 27.99
C ALA A 37 30.54 -37.55 28.91
N VAL A 38 29.76 -37.56 29.99
CA VAL A 38 29.72 -38.73 30.90
C VAL A 38 29.08 -39.95 30.21
N ALA A 39 27.97 -39.72 29.47
CA ALA A 39 27.29 -40.79 28.72
C ALA A 39 28.19 -41.39 27.62
N SER A 40 29.03 -40.58 26.96
CA SER A 40 29.98 -41.05 25.95
C SER A 40 31.05 -41.98 26.54
N LEU A 41 31.51 -41.68 27.75
CA LEU A 41 32.46 -42.54 28.47
C LEU A 41 31.81 -43.89 28.86
N LEU A 42 30.57 -43.84 29.37
CA LEU A 42 29.81 -45.05 29.69
C LEU A 42 29.54 -45.92 28.45
N ALA A 43 29.13 -45.29 27.34
CA ALA A 43 28.92 -45.98 26.08
C ALA A 43 30.22 -46.64 25.56
N PHE A 44 31.33 -45.91 25.65
CA PHE A 44 32.63 -46.44 25.28
C PHE A 44 33.04 -47.64 26.16
N TYR A 45 32.82 -47.59 27.48
CA TYR A 45 33.05 -48.70 28.41
C TYR A 45 32.22 -49.94 28.08
N ILE A 46 30.93 -49.77 27.82
CA ILE A 46 30.00 -50.86 27.46
C ILE A 46 30.48 -51.59 26.19
N VAL A 47 31.02 -50.86 25.22
CA VAL A 47 31.46 -51.44 23.94
C VAL A 47 32.83 -52.09 24.02
N THR A 48 33.78 -51.54 24.80
CA THR A 48 35.16 -51.93 24.75
C THR A 48 35.63 -52.67 25.99
N GLY A 49 34.98 -52.52 27.14
CA GLY A 49 35.42 -53.07 28.43
C GLY A 49 36.75 -52.52 28.98
N LEU A 50 37.33 -51.52 28.29
CA LEU A 50 38.74 -51.12 28.50
C LEU A 50 38.92 -49.89 29.42
N VAL A 51 37.88 -49.41 30.12
CA VAL A 51 37.94 -48.16 30.91
C VAL A 51 37.91 -48.46 32.41
N THR A 52 38.91 -47.96 33.16
CA THR A 52 38.83 -47.85 34.61
C THR A 52 38.32 -46.50 35.03
N PHE A 53 37.20 -46.43 35.79
CA PHE A 53 36.64 -45.22 36.26
C PHE A 53 37.40 -44.66 37.46
N THR A 54 38.18 -43.60 37.26
CA THR A 54 38.74 -42.83 38.37
C THR A 54 37.93 -41.52 38.54
N PRO A 55 37.80 -41.01 39.77
CA PRO A 55 37.13 -39.72 40.00
C PRO A 55 37.74 -38.55 39.20
N GLN A 56 39.07 -38.60 39.04
CA GLN A 56 39.79 -37.57 38.27
C GLN A 56 39.47 -37.63 36.79
N MET A 57 39.31 -38.79 36.21
CA MET A 57 38.92 -38.98 34.81
C MET A 57 37.48 -38.48 34.56
N LEU A 58 36.54 -38.85 35.42
CA LEU A 58 35.15 -38.36 35.34
C LEU A 58 35.08 -36.83 35.41
N ALA A 59 35.83 -36.23 36.34
CA ALA A 59 35.89 -34.77 36.47
C ALA A 59 36.50 -34.12 35.21
N THR A 60 37.60 -34.66 34.67
CA THR A 60 38.24 -34.11 33.46
C THR A 60 37.30 -34.15 32.24
N ILE A 61 36.60 -35.26 32.03
CA ILE A 61 35.66 -35.43 30.93
C ILE A 61 34.42 -34.53 31.09
N ALA A 62 33.90 -34.41 32.30
CA ALA A 62 32.77 -33.51 32.59
C ALA A 62 33.14 -32.04 32.35
N ILE A 63 34.33 -31.61 32.83
CA ILE A 63 34.86 -30.26 32.59
C ILE A 63 35.11 -30.04 31.10
N ALA A 64 35.66 -31.01 30.38
CA ALA A 64 35.86 -30.90 28.93
C ALA A 64 34.54 -30.71 28.18
N GLY A 65 33.49 -31.47 28.52
CA GLY A 65 32.16 -31.32 27.96
C GLY A 65 31.54 -29.97 28.23
N LEU A 66 31.67 -29.47 29.48
CA LEU A 66 31.17 -28.17 29.89
C LEU A 66 31.85 -27.03 29.13
N VAL A 67 33.19 -27.01 29.12
CA VAL A 67 33.96 -25.92 28.48
C VAL A 67 33.80 -25.94 26.96
N ALA A 68 33.83 -27.12 26.34
CA ALA A 68 33.65 -27.25 24.89
C ALA A 68 32.26 -26.74 24.46
N THR A 69 31.19 -27.09 25.22
CA THR A 69 29.83 -26.64 24.92
C THR A 69 29.68 -25.15 25.18
N PHE A 70 30.25 -24.61 26.24
CA PHE A 70 30.25 -23.16 26.48
C PHE A 70 30.92 -22.40 25.34
N LEU A 71 32.16 -22.78 24.97
CA LEU A 71 32.90 -22.08 23.92
C LEU A 71 32.22 -22.17 22.56
N SER A 72 31.78 -23.35 22.15
CA SER A 72 31.11 -23.53 20.85
C SER A 72 29.80 -22.79 20.76
N SER A 73 28.96 -22.83 21.81
CA SER A 73 27.68 -22.13 21.88
C SER A 73 27.87 -20.62 21.94
N TYR A 74 28.88 -20.13 22.67
CA TYR A 74 29.18 -18.71 22.79
C TYR A 74 29.71 -18.11 21.49
N LEU A 75 30.69 -18.77 20.84
CA LEU A 75 31.29 -18.32 19.58
C LEU A 75 30.28 -18.26 18.43
N LEU A 76 29.42 -19.27 18.33
CA LEU A 76 28.43 -19.35 17.24
C LEU A 76 27.08 -18.69 17.58
N GLY A 77 26.92 -18.21 18.82
CA GLY A 77 25.73 -17.52 19.27
C GLY A 77 24.46 -18.37 19.25
N THR A 78 24.56 -19.70 19.38
CA THR A 78 23.43 -20.64 19.28
C THR A 78 22.42 -20.53 20.42
N TYR A 79 22.76 -19.80 21.50
CA TYR A 79 21.89 -19.47 22.63
C TYR A 79 21.06 -18.17 22.39
N ARG A 80 21.35 -17.40 21.32
CA ARG A 80 20.70 -16.08 21.05
C ARG A 80 19.35 -16.17 20.35
N PRO A 81 19.09 -17.11 19.42
CA PRO A 81 17.82 -17.17 18.73
C PRO A 81 16.70 -17.55 19.69
N LEU A 82 15.61 -16.76 19.68
CA LEU A 82 14.34 -17.17 20.26
C LEU A 82 13.92 -18.48 19.58
N LEU A 83 13.53 -19.49 20.36
CA LEU A 83 13.11 -20.84 19.93
C LEU A 83 11.97 -20.84 18.89
N ARG A 84 11.50 -19.65 18.46
CA ARG A 84 10.28 -19.45 17.69
C ARG A 84 10.49 -19.22 16.18
N TYR A 85 11.69 -18.89 15.71
CA TYR A 85 11.88 -18.44 14.31
C TYR A 85 13.13 -19.05 13.65
N GLN A 86 12.97 -19.55 12.41
CA GLN A 86 13.98 -19.94 11.41
C GLN A 86 14.57 -21.37 11.47
N TYR A 87 13.90 -22.31 10.80
CA TYR A 87 14.38 -23.67 10.65
C TYR A 87 15.62 -23.86 9.75
N PHE A 88 15.79 -23.10 8.67
CA PHE A 88 16.84 -23.37 7.68
C PHE A 88 18.20 -22.71 7.97
N SER A 89 18.25 -21.50 8.44
CA SER A 89 19.51 -20.82 8.79
C SER A 89 20.13 -21.33 10.09
N ILE A 90 19.30 -21.85 10.99
CA ILE A 90 19.74 -22.46 12.26
C ILE A 90 20.39 -23.82 12.01
N GLY A 91 19.92 -24.65 11.08
CA GLY A 91 20.45 -25.98 10.80
C GLY A 91 21.95 -25.96 10.47
N ARG A 92 22.37 -25.06 9.60
CA ARG A 92 23.80 -24.91 9.23
C ARG A 92 24.66 -24.48 10.42
N ARG A 93 24.20 -23.56 11.26
CA ARG A 93 24.94 -23.11 12.46
C ARG A 93 25.04 -24.21 13.50
N LEU A 94 24.01 -25.02 13.69
CA LEU A 94 24.00 -26.14 14.60
C LEU A 94 24.97 -27.23 14.14
N LEU A 95 25.03 -27.57 12.86
CA LEU A 95 25.99 -28.51 12.32
C LEU A 95 27.44 -28.06 12.59
N VAL A 96 27.76 -26.80 12.30
CA VAL A 96 29.09 -26.23 12.61
C VAL A 96 29.38 -26.27 14.11
N MET A 97 28.36 -26.00 14.95
CA MET A 97 28.50 -26.08 16.41
C MET A 97 28.86 -27.51 16.88
N PHE A 98 28.20 -28.53 16.35
CA PHE A 98 28.50 -29.92 16.73
C PHE A 98 29.93 -30.32 16.38
N PHE A 99 30.42 -29.99 15.20
CA PHE A 99 31.81 -30.26 14.81
C PHE A 99 32.81 -29.48 15.65
N LEU A 100 32.58 -28.19 15.85
CA LEU A 100 33.44 -27.33 16.67
C LEU A 100 33.47 -27.80 18.13
N ASN A 101 32.32 -28.15 18.69
CA ASN A 101 32.21 -28.67 20.06
C ASN A 101 33.03 -29.95 20.23
N THR A 102 32.91 -30.90 19.30
CA THR A 102 33.66 -32.16 19.36
C THR A 102 35.16 -31.94 19.21
N LEU A 103 35.57 -31.04 18.33
CA LEU A 103 36.99 -30.69 18.16
C LEU A 103 37.56 -30.05 19.44
N LEU A 104 36.82 -29.12 20.05
CA LEU A 104 37.20 -28.50 21.32
C LEU A 104 37.27 -29.55 22.46
N PHE A 105 36.26 -30.41 22.54
CA PHE A 105 36.24 -31.52 23.52
C PHE A 105 37.47 -32.40 23.39
N TYR A 106 37.82 -32.86 22.19
CA TYR A 106 39.00 -33.65 21.93
C TYR A 106 40.32 -32.92 22.30
N GLY A 107 40.43 -31.63 21.91
CA GLY A 107 41.58 -30.79 22.25
C GLY A 107 41.78 -30.62 23.76
N ILE A 108 40.68 -30.42 24.50
CA ILE A 108 40.72 -30.30 25.98
C ILE A 108 41.11 -31.63 26.62
N LEU A 109 40.63 -32.76 26.08
CA LEU A 109 41.03 -34.09 26.57
C LEU A 109 42.52 -34.37 26.33
N LEU A 110 43.08 -34.01 25.18
CA LEU A 110 44.52 -34.14 24.90
C LEU A 110 45.33 -33.26 25.85
N ALA A 111 44.95 -32.02 26.08
CA ALA A 111 45.61 -31.13 27.02
C ALA A 111 45.50 -31.66 28.47
N GLY A 112 44.30 -32.12 28.85
CA GLY A 112 44.06 -32.70 30.17
C GLY A 112 44.92 -33.96 30.41
N ASN A 113 45.07 -34.81 29.40
CA ASN A 113 45.93 -36.05 29.49
C ASN A 113 47.41 -35.72 29.60
N TYR A 114 47.86 -34.56 29.15
CA TYR A 114 49.21 -34.06 29.31
C TYR A 114 49.51 -33.66 30.78
N TRP A 115 48.57 -33.00 31.44
CA TRP A 115 48.73 -32.51 32.80
C TRP A 115 48.33 -33.54 33.88
N ILE A 116 47.34 -34.37 33.59
CA ILE A 116 46.83 -35.43 34.46
C ILE A 116 46.79 -36.67 33.61
N PRO A 117 47.84 -37.53 33.70
CA PRO A 117 47.94 -38.73 32.87
C PRO A 117 46.74 -39.63 33.10
N LEU A 118 45.79 -39.61 32.15
CA LEU A 118 44.59 -40.43 32.19
C LEU A 118 44.85 -41.90 31.83
N GLY A 119 46.09 -42.22 31.46
CA GLY A 119 46.49 -43.56 31.09
C GLY A 119 46.07 -44.04 29.70
N TYR A 120 45.53 -43.10 28.88
CA TYR A 120 44.97 -43.41 27.56
C TYR A 120 45.80 -42.82 26.43
N GLY A 121 46.05 -43.59 25.40
CA GLY A 121 46.70 -43.12 24.18
C GLY A 121 45.74 -42.22 23.35
N GLY A 122 46.33 -41.35 22.54
CA GLY A 122 45.55 -40.36 21.72
C GLY A 122 44.47 -41.00 20.83
N LYS A 123 44.67 -42.22 20.34
CA LYS A 123 43.68 -43.01 19.58
C LYS A 123 42.43 -43.31 20.41
N MET A 124 42.58 -43.62 21.67
CA MET A 124 41.48 -43.94 22.57
C MET A 124 40.70 -42.70 22.96
N LEU A 125 41.37 -41.56 23.19
CA LEU A 125 40.74 -40.27 23.42
C LEU A 125 39.96 -39.80 22.18
N LEU A 126 40.44 -40.09 20.98
CA LEU A 126 39.71 -39.81 19.73
C LEU A 126 38.41 -40.63 19.62
N MET A 127 38.45 -41.92 19.98
CA MET A 127 37.25 -42.77 20.00
C MET A 127 36.20 -42.25 21.01
N ILE A 128 36.63 -41.78 22.18
CA ILE A 128 35.75 -41.15 23.17
C ILE A 128 35.15 -39.87 22.59
N ALA A 129 35.92 -39.06 21.85
CA ALA A 129 35.39 -37.84 21.21
C ALA A 129 34.38 -38.14 20.09
N ILE A 130 34.58 -39.23 19.31
CA ILE A 130 33.59 -39.64 18.29
C ILE A 130 32.30 -40.13 18.95
N THR A 131 32.38 -40.90 20.04
CA THR A 131 31.20 -41.31 20.81
C THR A 131 30.50 -40.11 21.44
N TYR A 132 31.28 -39.13 21.91
CA TYR A 132 30.75 -37.86 22.41
C TYR A 132 29.96 -37.09 21.32
N PHE A 133 30.45 -37.02 20.10
CA PHE A 133 29.74 -36.42 18.99
C PHE A 133 28.31 -36.98 18.82
N GLY A 134 28.21 -38.31 18.77
CA GLY A 134 26.92 -38.98 18.60
C GLY A 134 25.98 -38.77 19.79
N THR A 135 26.49 -38.95 21.03
CA THR A 135 25.69 -38.79 22.25
C THR A 135 25.25 -37.34 22.45
N PHE A 136 26.14 -36.38 22.21
CA PHE A 136 25.81 -34.95 22.30
C PHE A 136 24.76 -34.52 21.25
N PHE A 137 24.94 -34.99 20.00
CA PHE A 137 23.99 -34.72 18.93
C PHE A 137 22.56 -35.18 19.30
N VAL A 138 22.44 -36.46 19.71
CA VAL A 138 21.14 -37.04 20.08
C VAL A 138 20.50 -36.30 21.26
N LEU A 139 21.26 -36.12 22.35
CA LEU A 139 20.74 -35.46 23.56
C LEU A 139 20.38 -34.02 23.32
N PHE A 140 21.19 -33.29 22.55
CA PHE A 140 20.94 -31.88 22.24
C PHE A 140 19.69 -31.70 21.37
N VAL A 141 19.53 -32.52 20.31
CA VAL A 141 18.34 -32.47 19.45
C VAL A 141 17.09 -32.86 20.23
N LEU A 142 17.15 -33.92 21.04
CA LEU A 142 16.04 -34.38 21.84
C LEU A 142 15.60 -33.31 22.84
N TYR A 143 16.51 -32.75 23.61
CA TYR A 143 16.20 -31.70 24.58
C TYR A 143 15.61 -30.46 23.91
N ARG A 144 16.17 -30.00 22.78
CA ARG A 144 15.66 -28.84 22.03
C ARG A 144 14.25 -29.10 21.50
N SER A 145 14.00 -30.31 20.98
CA SER A 145 12.67 -30.70 20.51
C SER A 145 11.62 -30.72 21.64
N VAL A 146 12.00 -31.32 22.79
CA VAL A 146 11.13 -31.32 23.98
C VAL A 146 10.89 -29.93 24.52
N ALA A 147 11.93 -29.07 24.56
CA ALA A 147 11.77 -27.68 25.00
C ALA A 147 10.81 -26.87 24.09
N VAL A 148 10.87 -27.08 22.76
CA VAL A 148 9.93 -26.46 21.81
C VAL A 148 8.50 -26.97 22.03
N LEU A 149 8.32 -28.30 22.20
CA LEU A 149 7.01 -28.90 22.46
C LEU A 149 6.42 -28.41 23.79
N ALA A 150 7.24 -28.38 24.84
CA ALA A 150 6.83 -27.88 26.16
C ALA A 150 6.46 -26.36 26.08
N ALA A 151 7.27 -25.56 25.40
CA ALA A 151 6.95 -24.14 25.18
C ALA A 151 5.63 -23.95 24.43
N ARG A 152 5.36 -24.78 23.42
CA ARG A 152 4.07 -24.77 22.70
C ARG A 152 2.89 -25.21 23.60
N ALA A 153 3.09 -26.21 24.46
CA ALA A 153 2.04 -26.73 25.34
C ALA A 153 1.74 -25.79 26.52
N PHE A 154 2.75 -25.19 27.16
CA PHE A 154 2.58 -24.36 28.36
C PHE A 154 2.38 -22.87 28.06
N TRP A 155 2.95 -22.36 26.95
CA TRP A 155 2.82 -20.97 26.52
C TRP A 155 2.11 -20.81 25.18
N GLY A 156 1.49 -21.89 24.69
CA GLY A 156 0.55 -21.80 23.58
C GLY A 156 -0.49 -20.74 23.94
N VAL A 157 -0.45 -19.63 23.22
CA VAL A 157 -1.37 -18.49 23.33
C VAL A 157 -2.76 -19.07 23.54
N SER A 158 -3.38 -18.75 24.70
CA SER A 158 -4.79 -18.92 24.92
C SER A 158 -5.52 -18.05 23.89
N THR A 159 -5.66 -18.59 22.70
CA THR A 159 -6.53 -18.00 21.69
C THR A 159 -7.94 -18.13 22.26
N THR A 160 -8.49 -17.02 22.75
CA THR A 160 -9.93 -16.84 22.68
C THR A 160 -10.40 -17.54 21.40
N LYS A 161 -11.42 -18.40 21.52
CA LYS A 161 -12.04 -19.16 20.42
C LYS A 161 -12.58 -18.22 19.33
N HIS A 162 -11.73 -17.47 18.64
CA HIS A 162 -12.03 -16.96 17.33
C HIS A 162 -11.65 -18.08 16.36
N GLN A 163 -12.65 -18.63 15.73
CA GLN A 163 -12.51 -19.64 14.70
C GLN A 163 -11.62 -19.03 13.61
N ARG A 164 -10.42 -19.59 13.39
CA ARG A 164 -9.48 -19.08 12.36
C ARG A 164 -10.16 -19.21 11.00
N GLU A 165 -10.15 -18.15 10.21
CA GLU A 165 -10.64 -18.17 8.83
C GLU A 165 -9.84 -19.18 8.01
N ARG A 166 -10.52 -20.14 7.38
CA ARG A 166 -9.92 -21.19 6.56
C ARG A 166 -9.68 -20.66 5.16
N ILE A 167 -8.44 -20.67 4.72
CA ILE A 167 -8.03 -20.02 3.48
C ILE A 167 -7.34 -20.96 2.51
N LEU A 168 -7.56 -20.75 1.21
CA LEU A 168 -6.73 -21.27 0.12
C LEU A 168 -5.85 -20.14 -0.42
N ILE A 169 -4.67 -20.49 -0.90
CA ILE A 169 -3.77 -19.57 -1.59
C ILE A 169 -3.84 -19.87 -3.09
N TYR A 170 -4.16 -18.84 -3.90
CA TYR A 170 -4.23 -18.97 -5.35
C TYR A 170 -2.84 -18.92 -5.97
N GLY A 171 -2.59 -19.85 -6.91
CA GLY A 171 -1.30 -20.01 -7.57
C GLY A 171 -0.30 -20.85 -6.78
N VAL A 172 0.67 -21.41 -7.51
CA VAL A 172 1.77 -22.22 -6.97
C VAL A 172 3.08 -21.58 -7.40
N SER A 173 3.65 -20.74 -6.55
CA SER A 173 4.88 -20.00 -6.78
C SER A 173 5.72 -19.97 -5.49
N ASN A 174 6.96 -19.50 -5.57
CA ASN A 174 7.78 -19.28 -4.38
C ASN A 174 7.09 -18.29 -3.41
N ALA A 175 6.51 -17.22 -3.95
CA ALA A 175 5.78 -16.22 -3.15
C ALA A 175 4.57 -16.84 -2.42
N SER A 176 3.82 -17.73 -3.09
CA SER A 176 2.69 -18.45 -2.48
C SER A 176 3.15 -19.37 -1.36
N SER A 177 4.29 -20.07 -1.53
CA SER A 177 4.87 -20.96 -0.53
C SER A 177 5.38 -20.19 0.69
N ASP A 178 6.04 -19.05 0.46
CA ASP A 178 6.53 -18.18 1.52
C ASP A 178 5.37 -17.57 2.33
N LEU A 179 4.30 -17.16 1.64
CA LEU A 179 3.09 -16.67 2.29
C LEU A 179 2.42 -17.77 3.13
N ALA A 180 2.34 -19.01 2.64
CA ALA A 180 1.78 -20.13 3.40
C ALA A 180 2.54 -20.35 4.71
N LEU A 181 3.88 -20.34 4.67
CA LEU A 181 4.75 -20.47 5.84
C LEU A 181 4.55 -19.31 6.84
N GLN A 182 4.41 -18.08 6.35
CA GLN A 182 4.16 -16.91 7.20
C GLN A 182 2.78 -16.96 7.88
N LEU A 183 1.76 -17.44 7.16
CA LEU A 183 0.39 -17.54 7.67
C LEU A 183 0.17 -18.76 8.57
N GLU A 184 1.09 -19.73 8.63
CA GLU A 184 0.98 -20.93 9.49
C GLU A 184 0.85 -20.54 10.98
N GLU A 185 1.56 -19.50 11.41
CA GLU A 185 1.50 -18.95 12.77
C GLU A 185 0.45 -17.82 12.95
N SER A 186 -0.34 -17.50 11.93
CA SER A 186 -1.34 -16.44 12.00
C SER A 186 -2.45 -16.79 13.01
N PRO A 187 -2.80 -15.88 13.91
CA PRO A 187 -3.95 -16.09 14.82
C PRO A 187 -5.29 -16.00 14.10
N LYS A 188 -5.33 -15.36 12.91
CA LYS A 188 -6.54 -15.05 12.16
C LYS A 188 -6.81 -16.07 11.05
N TYR A 189 -5.79 -16.55 10.37
CA TYR A 189 -5.92 -17.42 9.20
C TYR A 189 -5.41 -18.84 9.45
N LYS A 190 -6.06 -19.83 8.79
CA LYS A 190 -5.61 -21.22 8.71
C LYS A 190 -5.50 -21.62 7.24
N VAL A 191 -4.29 -21.79 6.73
CA VAL A 191 -4.05 -22.30 5.38
C VAL A 191 -4.56 -23.75 5.31
N VAL A 192 -5.45 -24.04 4.34
CA VAL A 192 -5.98 -25.39 4.10
C VAL A 192 -5.47 -25.99 2.80
N GLY A 193 -4.81 -25.21 1.95
CA GLY A 193 -4.19 -25.67 0.71
C GLY A 193 -3.92 -24.55 -0.27
N PHE A 194 -3.52 -24.98 -1.47
CA PHE A 194 -3.36 -24.10 -2.64
C PHE A 194 -4.45 -24.40 -3.65
N CYS A 195 -4.81 -23.44 -4.50
CA CYS A 195 -5.71 -23.67 -5.63
C CYS A 195 -5.15 -23.05 -6.90
N ASN A 196 -5.46 -23.67 -8.05
CA ASN A 196 -5.05 -23.18 -9.37
C ASN A 196 -6.05 -23.68 -10.45
N ARG A 197 -6.20 -22.92 -11.53
CA ARG A 197 -6.93 -23.37 -12.75
C ARG A 197 -6.06 -24.13 -13.76
N GLY A 198 -4.74 -24.04 -13.66
CA GLY A 198 -3.81 -24.77 -14.53
C GLY A 198 -3.80 -26.29 -14.28
N SER A 199 -3.37 -27.08 -15.26
CA SER A 199 -3.22 -28.53 -15.11
C SER A 199 -1.99 -28.87 -14.26
N VAL A 200 -2.18 -29.21 -12.99
CA VAL A 200 -1.16 -29.84 -12.15
C VAL A 200 -1.50 -31.32 -12.03
N LYS A 201 -0.53 -32.21 -12.05
CA LYS A 201 -0.78 -33.66 -11.85
C LYS A 201 -1.45 -33.88 -10.51
N GLY A 202 -2.58 -34.58 -10.49
CA GLY A 202 -3.36 -34.82 -9.27
C GLY A 202 -2.51 -35.44 -8.14
N GLY A 203 -2.72 -34.98 -6.91
CA GLY A 203 -2.00 -35.44 -5.72
C GLY A 203 -0.67 -34.74 -5.43
N ALA A 204 -0.33 -33.66 -6.17
CA ALA A 204 0.84 -32.85 -5.85
C ALA A 204 0.62 -32.06 -4.55
N THR A 205 1.67 -32.00 -3.70
CA THR A 205 1.67 -31.20 -2.48
C THR A 205 2.81 -30.18 -2.53
N VAL A 206 2.57 -28.99 -1.97
CA VAL A 206 3.58 -27.94 -1.79
C VAL A 206 3.57 -27.56 -0.32
N SER A 207 4.74 -27.52 0.32
CA SER A 207 4.88 -27.19 1.75
C SER A 207 3.93 -28.01 2.66
N ASN A 208 3.70 -29.29 2.36
CA ASN A 208 2.75 -30.20 3.03
C ASN A 208 1.25 -29.85 2.85
N TYR A 209 0.91 -28.96 1.95
CA TYR A 209 -0.48 -28.60 1.63
C TYR A 209 -0.90 -29.19 0.27
N ASN A 210 -2.15 -29.62 0.18
CA ASN A 210 -2.74 -30.11 -1.07
C ASN A 210 -2.96 -28.98 -2.07
N ILE A 211 -2.83 -29.30 -3.36
CA ILE A 211 -3.18 -28.40 -4.45
C ILE A 211 -4.51 -28.83 -5.04
N TYR A 212 -5.49 -27.92 -5.01
CA TYR A 212 -6.83 -28.14 -5.53
C TYR A 212 -6.97 -27.52 -6.93
N HIS A 213 -7.57 -28.28 -7.84
CA HIS A 213 -7.86 -27.79 -9.18
C HIS A 213 -9.26 -27.21 -9.23
N LEU A 214 -9.37 -25.99 -9.77
CA LEU A 214 -10.64 -25.30 -9.98
C LEU A 214 -11.00 -25.38 -11.48
N LYS A 215 -11.73 -26.40 -11.90
CA LYS A 215 -12.12 -26.59 -13.31
C LYS A 215 -13.44 -25.89 -13.64
N ASP A 216 -14.42 -26.01 -12.76
CA ASP A 216 -15.76 -25.51 -12.95
C ASP A 216 -16.37 -25.02 -11.62
N GLU A 217 -17.53 -24.39 -11.70
CA GLU A 217 -18.24 -23.80 -10.58
C GLU A 217 -18.74 -24.85 -9.58
N GLU A 218 -19.15 -26.02 -10.06
CA GLU A 218 -19.65 -27.11 -9.21
C GLU A 218 -18.53 -27.65 -8.30
N GLN A 219 -17.32 -27.84 -8.85
CA GLN A 219 -16.15 -28.24 -8.06
C GLN A 219 -15.75 -27.17 -7.05
N LEU A 220 -15.82 -25.89 -7.43
CA LEU A 220 -15.55 -24.80 -6.51
C LEU A 220 -16.52 -24.82 -5.34
N LYS A 221 -17.82 -25.04 -5.60
CA LYS A 221 -18.86 -25.14 -4.59
C LYS A 221 -18.63 -26.31 -3.63
N GLN A 222 -18.35 -27.51 -4.19
CA GLN A 222 -18.02 -28.69 -3.39
C GLN A 222 -16.77 -28.49 -2.55
N LEU A 223 -15.74 -27.87 -3.10
CA LEU A 223 -14.50 -27.58 -2.39
C LEU A 223 -14.71 -26.55 -1.26
N ALA A 224 -15.46 -25.47 -1.54
CA ALA A 224 -15.77 -24.44 -0.56
C ALA A 224 -16.55 -25.00 0.62
N GLN A 225 -17.55 -25.84 0.36
CA GLN A 225 -18.34 -26.52 1.41
C GLN A 225 -17.53 -27.59 2.14
N GLY A 226 -16.81 -28.46 1.41
CA GLY A 226 -16.01 -29.55 2.01
C GLY A 226 -14.88 -29.06 2.91
N LEU A 227 -14.26 -27.93 2.57
CA LEU A 227 -13.20 -27.32 3.37
C LEU A 227 -13.72 -26.30 4.38
N ASN A 228 -15.01 -25.94 4.38
CA ASN A 228 -15.54 -24.77 5.10
C ASN A 228 -14.66 -23.54 4.83
N LEU A 229 -14.55 -23.16 3.57
CA LEU A 229 -13.65 -22.14 3.11
C LEU A 229 -14.20 -20.74 3.38
N ASP A 230 -13.42 -19.91 4.07
CA ASP A 230 -13.81 -18.53 4.38
C ASP A 230 -13.22 -17.53 3.37
N ALA A 231 -12.01 -17.81 2.83
CA ALA A 231 -11.39 -16.90 1.88
C ALA A 231 -10.38 -17.60 0.92
N VAL A 232 -10.10 -16.93 -0.21
CA VAL A 232 -9.00 -17.23 -1.13
C VAL A 232 -8.06 -16.04 -1.17
N ILE A 233 -6.75 -16.25 -0.99
CA ILE A 233 -5.74 -15.22 -1.06
C ILE A 233 -4.98 -15.31 -2.38
N PHE A 234 -4.95 -14.21 -3.13
CA PHE A 234 -4.13 -14.03 -4.33
C PHE A 234 -2.79 -13.43 -3.92
N THR A 235 -1.69 -14.00 -4.40
CA THR A 235 -0.32 -13.50 -4.13
C THR A 235 0.18 -12.57 -5.22
N ASP A 236 -0.42 -12.66 -6.42
CA ASP A 236 -0.06 -11.87 -7.59
C ASP A 236 -1.29 -11.13 -8.12
N ARG A 237 -1.12 -9.84 -8.37
CA ARG A 237 -2.17 -8.99 -8.93
C ARG A 237 -2.50 -9.39 -10.39
N SER A 238 -1.53 -9.90 -11.15
CA SER A 238 -1.77 -10.36 -12.51
C SER A 238 -2.72 -11.56 -12.55
N ASP A 239 -2.61 -12.46 -11.60
CA ASP A 239 -3.52 -13.61 -11.46
C ASP A 239 -4.92 -13.16 -11.01
N LEU A 240 -4.99 -12.19 -10.13
CA LEU A 240 -6.25 -11.56 -9.73
C LEU A 240 -6.99 -10.96 -10.94
N LEU A 241 -6.28 -10.22 -11.80
CA LEU A 241 -6.88 -9.59 -12.99
C LEU A 241 -7.34 -10.61 -14.04
N LYS A 242 -6.61 -11.72 -14.21
CA LYS A 242 -7.02 -12.82 -15.10
C LYS A 242 -8.30 -13.51 -14.63
N GLU A 243 -8.46 -13.66 -13.32
CA GLU A 243 -9.57 -14.38 -12.70
C GLU A 243 -10.76 -13.49 -12.32
N ARG A 244 -10.69 -12.18 -12.58
CA ARG A 244 -11.70 -11.20 -12.13
C ARG A 244 -13.11 -11.50 -12.62
N GLU A 245 -13.27 -11.93 -13.87
CA GLU A 245 -14.58 -12.14 -14.50
C GLU A 245 -15.20 -13.51 -14.20
N THR A 246 -14.42 -14.40 -13.62
CA THR A 246 -14.87 -15.78 -13.40
C THR A 246 -14.75 -16.18 -11.94
N LEU A 247 -13.55 -16.45 -11.44
CA LEU A 247 -13.35 -17.03 -10.11
C LEU A 247 -13.76 -16.09 -8.98
N ILE A 248 -13.43 -14.79 -9.09
CA ILE A 248 -13.71 -13.84 -8.01
C ILE A 248 -15.20 -13.70 -7.77
N TYR A 249 -16.00 -13.60 -8.82
CA TYR A 249 -17.46 -13.51 -8.68
C TYR A 249 -18.09 -14.83 -8.22
N GLN A 250 -17.57 -15.98 -8.67
CA GLN A 250 -17.99 -17.29 -8.18
C GLN A 250 -17.68 -17.47 -6.69
N LEU A 251 -16.51 -17.05 -6.21
CA LEU A 251 -16.18 -17.05 -4.79
C LEU A 251 -17.14 -16.16 -3.99
N ALA A 252 -17.41 -14.96 -4.47
CA ALA A 252 -18.31 -14.03 -3.83
C ALA A 252 -19.74 -14.58 -3.72
N SER A 253 -20.28 -15.23 -4.78
CA SER A 253 -21.60 -15.87 -4.76
C SER A 253 -21.71 -17.02 -3.74
N LEU A 254 -20.58 -17.68 -3.43
CA LEU A 254 -20.48 -18.71 -2.40
C LEU A 254 -20.21 -18.15 -0.99
N GLY A 255 -20.15 -16.83 -0.83
CA GLY A 255 -19.82 -16.17 0.45
C GLY A 255 -18.33 -16.26 0.82
N VAL A 256 -17.46 -16.70 -0.09
CA VAL A 256 -16.03 -16.85 0.13
C VAL A 256 -15.33 -15.52 -0.22
N LYS A 257 -14.60 -14.96 0.73
CA LYS A 257 -13.89 -13.68 0.54
C LYS A 257 -12.71 -13.86 -0.43
N SER A 258 -12.52 -12.90 -1.32
CA SER A 258 -11.29 -12.77 -2.11
C SER A 258 -10.36 -11.75 -1.44
N LEU A 259 -9.11 -12.13 -1.22
CA LEU A 259 -8.11 -11.33 -0.50
C LEU A 259 -6.85 -11.19 -1.35
N LEU A 260 -6.14 -10.07 -1.23
CA LEU A 260 -4.85 -9.82 -1.87
C LEU A 260 -3.74 -9.76 -0.82
N ALA A 261 -2.66 -10.51 -1.05
CA ALA A 261 -1.47 -10.43 -0.22
C ALA A 261 -0.71 -9.11 -0.51
N PRO A 262 -0.05 -8.50 0.48
CA PRO A 262 0.81 -7.34 0.27
C PRO A 262 2.03 -7.73 -0.57
N GLU A 263 2.56 -6.79 -1.35
CA GLU A 263 3.83 -6.99 -2.06
C GLU A 263 4.97 -7.17 -1.07
N ILE A 264 5.73 -8.26 -1.23
CA ILE A 264 6.76 -8.72 -0.28
C ILE A 264 7.97 -7.74 -0.18
N SER A 265 8.09 -6.80 -1.11
CA SER A 265 9.21 -5.83 -1.18
C SER A 265 9.15 -4.70 -0.14
N GLU A 266 8.03 -4.44 0.51
CA GLU A 266 7.84 -3.26 1.36
C GLU A 266 7.63 -3.53 2.85
N THR A 267 7.49 -4.79 3.28
CA THR A 267 7.13 -5.11 4.67
C THR A 267 8.11 -6.06 5.34
N SER A 268 8.45 -5.75 6.60
CA SER A 268 9.23 -6.65 7.44
C SER A 268 8.41 -7.92 7.76
N PRO A 269 9.04 -9.10 7.90
CA PRO A 269 8.35 -10.37 8.11
C PRO A 269 7.39 -10.42 9.31
N THR A 270 7.52 -9.48 10.24
CA THR A 270 6.68 -9.37 11.45
C THR A 270 5.36 -8.65 11.24
N ASP A 271 5.23 -7.83 10.17
CA ASP A 271 4.06 -6.99 9.93
C ASP A 271 3.01 -7.68 9.05
N ILE A 272 3.41 -8.68 8.25
CA ILE A 272 2.51 -9.46 7.38
C ILE A 272 1.52 -10.32 8.20
N ALA A 273 1.87 -10.68 9.42
CA ALA A 273 1.07 -11.58 10.25
C ALA A 273 -0.16 -10.92 10.92
N ARG A 274 -0.25 -9.59 10.98
CA ARG A 274 -1.28 -8.93 11.80
C ARG A 274 -2.44 -8.29 11.04
N ASP A 275 -2.22 -7.56 9.92
CA ASP A 275 -3.32 -6.85 9.23
C ASP A 275 -3.09 -6.55 7.73
N SER A 276 -2.11 -7.18 7.10
CA SER A 276 -1.65 -6.78 5.75
C SER A 276 -2.40 -7.44 4.59
N VAL A 277 -3.17 -8.51 4.85
CA VAL A 277 -4.01 -9.12 3.81
C VAL A 277 -5.27 -8.27 3.63
N GLN A 278 -5.42 -7.67 2.45
CA GLN A 278 -6.51 -6.75 2.14
C GLN A 278 -7.65 -7.48 1.41
N LYS A 279 -8.90 -7.11 1.73
CA LYS A 279 -10.06 -7.52 0.95
C LYS A 279 -9.96 -6.86 -0.42
N ILE A 280 -10.20 -7.65 -1.49
CA ILE A 280 -10.25 -7.13 -2.85
C ILE A 280 -11.44 -6.19 -2.96
N GLU A 281 -11.16 -4.96 -3.36
CA GLU A 281 -12.15 -3.93 -3.63
C GLU A 281 -12.31 -3.76 -5.16
N MET A 282 -13.42 -3.16 -5.59
CA MET A 282 -13.68 -2.93 -7.02
C MET A 282 -12.57 -2.10 -7.69
N GLU A 283 -11.97 -1.20 -6.92
CA GLU A 283 -10.82 -0.40 -7.34
C GLU A 283 -9.62 -1.26 -7.74
N ASP A 284 -9.40 -2.39 -7.08
CA ASP A 284 -8.30 -3.32 -7.40
C ASP A 284 -8.53 -4.03 -8.73
N LEU A 285 -9.78 -4.34 -9.07
CA LEU A 285 -10.14 -4.99 -10.33
C LEU A 285 -10.09 -4.04 -11.54
N LEU A 286 -10.23 -2.73 -11.32
CA LEU A 286 -10.15 -1.71 -12.36
C LEU A 286 -8.75 -1.08 -12.49
N LYS A 287 -7.83 -1.35 -11.54
CA LYS A 287 -6.47 -0.82 -11.57
C LYS A 287 -5.67 -1.45 -12.70
N ARG A 288 -4.89 -0.61 -13.36
CA ARG A 288 -3.85 -1.00 -14.32
C ARG A 288 -2.50 -1.04 -13.62
N GLU A 289 -1.53 -1.73 -14.22
CA GLU A 289 -0.15 -1.67 -13.76
C GLU A 289 0.36 -0.24 -13.81
N VAL A 290 0.85 0.24 -12.67
CA VAL A 290 1.53 1.54 -12.57
C VAL A 290 2.98 1.31 -12.99
N ILE A 291 3.33 1.78 -14.19
CA ILE A 291 4.71 1.74 -14.66
C ILE A 291 5.34 3.10 -14.32
N HIS A 292 6.27 3.11 -13.39
CA HIS A 292 7.11 4.29 -13.11
C HIS A 292 8.21 4.38 -14.17
N HIS A 293 8.12 5.37 -15.07
CA HIS A 293 9.07 5.50 -16.16
C HIS A 293 10.38 6.20 -15.78
N GLU A 294 10.37 7.22 -14.94
CA GLU A 294 11.57 8.00 -14.61
C GLU A 294 11.60 8.50 -13.14
N PRO A 295 11.60 7.62 -12.15
CA PRO A 295 11.56 8.02 -10.74
C PRO A 295 12.79 8.87 -10.33
N GLU A 296 13.94 8.71 -10.96
CA GLU A 296 15.15 9.47 -10.65
C GLU A 296 15.06 10.93 -11.12
N LYS A 297 14.46 11.20 -12.28
CA LYS A 297 14.22 12.59 -12.74
C LYS A 297 13.27 13.34 -11.79
N VAL A 298 12.22 12.65 -11.30
CA VAL A 298 11.32 13.22 -10.30
C VAL A 298 12.09 13.51 -9.00
N LYS A 299 12.86 12.56 -8.48
CA LYS A 299 13.67 12.77 -7.26
C LYS A 299 14.63 13.94 -7.38
N GLU A 300 15.30 14.08 -8.53
CA GLU A 300 16.24 15.16 -8.78
C GLU A 300 15.53 16.53 -8.83
N MET A 301 14.40 16.60 -9.52
CA MET A 301 13.59 17.82 -9.60
C MET A 301 13.12 18.33 -8.25
N TYR A 302 12.71 17.43 -7.35
CA TYR A 302 12.17 17.77 -6.04
C TYR A 302 13.25 17.90 -4.94
N ARG A 303 14.50 17.55 -5.25
CA ARG A 303 15.60 17.59 -4.27
C ARG A 303 15.78 18.99 -3.68
N ASP A 304 15.79 19.07 -2.36
CA ASP A 304 15.97 20.30 -1.56
C ASP A 304 14.95 21.42 -1.86
N LYS A 305 13.79 21.09 -2.47
CA LYS A 305 12.73 22.06 -2.78
C LYS A 305 11.73 22.22 -1.64
N VAL A 306 11.19 23.44 -1.54
CA VAL A 306 9.98 23.71 -0.76
C VAL A 306 8.79 23.49 -1.68
N VAL A 307 7.95 22.51 -1.35
CA VAL A 307 6.81 22.10 -2.18
C VAL A 307 5.50 22.46 -1.48
N MET A 308 4.60 23.14 -2.16
CA MET A 308 3.27 23.46 -1.65
C MET A 308 2.22 22.64 -2.40
N VAL A 309 1.34 21.98 -1.64
CA VAL A 309 0.15 21.32 -2.19
C VAL A 309 -1.07 22.07 -1.70
N THR A 310 -1.90 22.58 -2.62
CA THR A 310 -3.20 23.18 -2.29
C THR A 310 -4.31 22.16 -2.49
N GLY A 311 -5.37 22.20 -1.67
CA GLY A 311 -6.33 21.12 -1.60
C GLY A 311 -5.70 19.84 -1.02
N ALA A 312 -4.75 20.01 -0.10
CA ALA A 312 -3.90 18.95 0.44
C ALA A 312 -4.68 17.86 1.21
N ALA A 313 -5.90 18.13 1.61
CA ALA A 313 -6.77 17.19 2.33
C ALA A 313 -7.80 16.50 1.42
N GLY A 314 -7.89 16.89 0.13
CA GLY A 314 -8.70 16.22 -0.87
C GLY A 314 -8.11 14.88 -1.32
N SER A 315 -8.87 14.09 -2.11
CA SER A 315 -8.42 12.76 -2.56
C SER A 315 -7.11 12.80 -3.36
N ILE A 316 -6.98 13.72 -4.33
CA ILE A 316 -5.74 13.90 -5.11
C ILE A 316 -4.65 14.56 -4.26
N GLY A 317 -5.00 15.65 -3.55
CA GLY A 317 -4.01 16.39 -2.76
C GLY A 317 -3.37 15.56 -1.66
N SER A 318 -4.14 14.74 -0.94
CA SER A 318 -3.60 13.88 0.12
C SER A 318 -2.70 12.77 -0.41
N GLU A 319 -2.99 12.21 -1.58
CA GLU A 319 -2.11 11.23 -2.21
C GLU A 319 -0.82 11.88 -2.74
N LEU A 320 -0.92 13.06 -3.39
CA LEU A 320 0.27 13.85 -3.76
C LEU A 320 1.16 14.13 -2.55
N VAL A 321 0.58 14.54 -1.43
CA VAL A 321 1.30 14.75 -0.17
C VAL A 321 2.03 13.49 0.28
N MET A 322 1.40 12.31 0.21
CA MET A 322 2.01 11.04 0.61
C MET A 322 3.13 10.59 -0.34
N GLN A 323 2.99 10.80 -1.66
CA GLN A 323 4.05 10.49 -2.63
C GLN A 323 5.24 11.46 -2.51
N ILE A 324 4.98 12.76 -2.35
CA ILE A 324 6.03 13.78 -2.17
C ILE A 324 6.79 13.56 -0.86
N ALA A 325 6.14 13.06 0.18
CA ALA A 325 6.78 12.75 1.45
C ALA A 325 7.91 11.71 1.35
N GLN A 326 7.96 10.94 0.25
CA GLN A 326 9.01 9.96 -0.04
C GLN A 326 10.18 10.57 -0.83
N LEU A 327 10.05 11.79 -1.34
CA LEU A 327 11.06 12.47 -2.13
C LEU A 327 12.02 13.27 -1.23
N PRO A 328 13.26 13.54 -1.67
CA PRO A 328 14.27 14.26 -0.88
C PRO A 328 14.03 15.78 -0.88
N ILE A 329 12.84 16.20 -0.41
CA ILE A 329 12.43 17.59 -0.35
C ILE A 329 12.98 18.31 0.89
N LYS A 330 13.07 19.64 0.83
CA LYS A 330 13.43 20.49 1.98
C LYS A 330 12.28 20.68 2.95
N GLN A 331 11.08 20.97 2.42
CA GLN A 331 9.88 21.21 3.23
C GLN A 331 8.61 20.98 2.40
N LEU A 332 7.56 20.46 3.05
CA LEU A 332 6.25 20.25 2.46
C LEU A 332 5.20 21.17 3.12
N LEU A 333 4.47 21.94 2.32
CA LEU A 333 3.42 22.85 2.77
C LEU A 333 2.06 22.29 2.34
N LEU A 334 1.16 22.07 3.31
CA LEU A 334 -0.17 21.50 3.08
C LEU A 334 -1.22 22.59 3.26
N LEU A 335 -1.70 23.18 2.18
CA LEU A 335 -2.74 24.22 2.23
C LEU A 335 -4.13 23.62 1.94
N ASP A 336 -5.04 23.73 2.89
CA ASP A 336 -6.43 23.33 2.72
C ASP A 336 -7.37 24.21 3.55
N ILE A 337 -8.63 24.32 3.14
CA ILE A 337 -9.69 25.01 3.89
C ILE A 337 -10.38 24.08 4.90
N ALA A 338 -10.34 22.76 4.64
CA ALA A 338 -11.02 21.75 5.45
C ALA A 338 -10.18 21.32 6.65
N GLU A 339 -10.51 21.82 7.85
CA GLU A 339 -9.72 21.62 9.07
C GLU A 339 -9.57 20.15 9.45
N THR A 340 -10.66 19.41 9.64
CA THR A 340 -10.62 18.01 10.09
C THR A 340 -9.94 17.07 9.09
N PRO A 341 -10.20 17.13 7.77
CA PRO A 341 -9.46 16.35 6.79
C PRO A 341 -7.95 16.66 6.80
N LEU A 342 -7.57 17.94 6.92
CA LEU A 342 -6.17 18.36 6.99
C LEU A 342 -5.48 17.82 8.25
N HIS A 343 -6.18 17.82 9.38
CA HIS A 343 -5.69 17.22 10.62
C HIS A 343 -5.42 15.71 10.45
N ASN A 344 -6.31 14.99 9.79
CA ASN A 344 -6.13 13.55 9.52
C ASN A 344 -4.90 13.27 8.63
N VAL A 345 -4.67 14.08 7.59
CA VAL A 345 -3.46 13.99 6.77
C VAL A 345 -2.21 14.25 7.62
N ARG A 346 -2.24 15.27 8.49
CA ARG A 346 -1.16 15.58 9.44
C ARG A 346 -0.81 14.39 10.34
N LEU A 347 -1.81 13.70 10.89
CA LEU A 347 -1.59 12.53 11.75
C LEU A 347 -0.91 11.39 10.98
N LYS A 348 -1.41 11.05 9.79
CA LYS A 348 -0.82 10.03 8.91
C LYS A 348 0.63 10.34 8.55
N LEU A 349 0.94 11.60 8.23
CA LEU A 349 2.32 12.00 7.92
C LEU A 349 3.25 11.86 9.13
N LYS A 350 2.80 12.26 10.32
CA LYS A 350 3.60 12.12 11.54
C LYS A 350 3.89 10.66 11.89
N GLU A 351 2.92 9.78 11.67
CA GLU A 351 3.06 8.35 11.92
C GLU A 351 4.03 7.70 10.90
N ARG A 352 3.81 7.96 9.61
CA ARG A 352 4.53 7.27 8.53
C ARG A 352 5.90 7.88 8.21
N TYR A 353 6.03 9.21 8.38
CA TYR A 353 7.24 9.98 8.08
C TYR A 353 7.64 10.92 9.23
N PRO A 354 8.08 10.39 10.38
CA PRO A 354 8.32 11.17 11.60
C PRO A 354 9.39 12.26 11.45
N ASN A 355 10.32 12.10 10.51
CA ASN A 355 11.42 13.04 10.27
C ASN A 355 11.13 14.06 9.16
N LEU A 356 9.95 14.00 8.51
CA LEU A 356 9.60 14.92 7.44
C LEU A 356 9.35 16.33 7.97
N ASN A 357 10.00 17.33 7.38
CA ASN A 357 9.72 18.73 7.65
C ASN A 357 8.47 19.17 6.87
N PHE A 358 7.31 19.27 7.55
CA PHE A 358 6.08 19.71 6.91
C PHE A 358 5.27 20.67 7.76
N VAL A 359 4.48 21.53 7.10
CA VAL A 359 3.63 22.54 7.74
C VAL A 359 2.20 22.42 7.22
N PRO A 360 1.22 22.00 8.05
CA PRO A 360 -0.19 22.11 7.71
C PRO A 360 -0.63 23.56 7.84
N ILE A 361 -1.32 24.05 6.83
CA ILE A 361 -1.76 25.44 6.71
C ILE A 361 -3.26 25.46 6.46
N LEU A 362 -4.03 26.00 7.39
CA LEU A 362 -5.44 26.24 7.21
C LEU A 362 -5.62 27.56 6.47
N GLY A 363 -6.22 27.51 5.27
CA GLY A 363 -6.40 28.70 4.45
C GLY A 363 -7.22 28.45 3.18
N ASP A 364 -7.79 29.53 2.69
CA ASP A 364 -8.64 29.58 1.49
C ASP A 364 -7.87 30.20 0.33
N ILE A 365 -7.85 29.54 -0.83
CA ILE A 365 -7.20 30.04 -2.05
C ILE A 365 -7.86 31.29 -2.63
N ARG A 366 -9.08 31.64 -2.20
CA ARG A 366 -9.76 32.88 -2.56
C ARG A 366 -9.18 34.11 -1.82
N SER A 367 -8.51 33.89 -0.69
CA SER A 367 -7.99 34.94 0.17
C SER A 367 -6.61 35.41 -0.29
N GLN A 368 -6.55 36.48 -1.08
CA GLN A 368 -5.29 37.06 -1.58
C GLN A 368 -4.32 37.45 -0.45
N ASN A 369 -4.82 38.12 0.60
CA ASN A 369 -3.97 38.53 1.73
C ASN A 369 -3.32 37.31 2.44
N ARG A 370 -4.10 36.21 2.60
CA ARG A 370 -3.59 34.98 3.19
C ARG A 370 -2.53 34.33 2.34
N LEU A 371 -2.78 34.23 1.02
CA LEU A 371 -1.83 33.68 0.06
C LEU A 371 -0.56 34.53 0.00
N ASP A 372 -0.67 35.86 -0.08
CA ASP A 372 0.48 36.76 -0.09
C ASP A 372 1.41 36.54 1.10
N ALA A 373 0.84 36.50 2.30
CA ALA A 373 1.60 36.21 3.51
C ALA A 373 2.27 34.82 3.51
N LEU A 374 1.59 33.80 2.97
CA LEU A 374 2.14 32.45 2.88
C LEU A 374 3.29 32.35 1.88
N PHE A 375 3.10 32.87 0.66
CA PHE A 375 4.15 32.85 -0.36
C PHE A 375 5.35 33.70 0.05
N ALA A 376 5.14 34.87 0.69
CA ALA A 376 6.20 35.69 1.23
C ALA A 376 7.03 34.97 2.30
N LYS A 377 6.35 34.25 3.20
CA LYS A 377 7.00 33.55 4.32
C LYS A 377 7.76 32.31 3.88
N TYR A 378 7.15 31.46 3.08
CA TYR A 378 7.67 30.11 2.82
C TYR A 378 8.42 29.98 1.47
N ARG A 379 8.19 30.91 0.53
CA ARG A 379 8.86 30.94 -0.79
C ARG A 379 8.86 29.54 -1.46
N PRO A 380 7.72 28.94 -1.76
CA PRO A 380 7.68 27.62 -2.38
C PRO A 380 8.40 27.63 -3.75
N ASN A 381 9.14 26.56 -4.02
CA ASN A 381 9.78 26.36 -5.33
C ASN A 381 8.79 25.70 -6.31
N ILE A 382 7.97 24.78 -5.81
CA ILE A 382 6.99 24.03 -6.62
C ILE A 382 5.63 24.12 -5.96
N VAL A 383 4.59 24.39 -6.75
CA VAL A 383 3.20 24.44 -6.30
C VAL A 383 2.37 23.44 -7.09
N LEU A 384 1.79 22.45 -6.38
CA LEU A 384 0.83 21.51 -6.94
C LEU A 384 -0.57 21.94 -6.52
N HIS A 385 -1.34 22.43 -7.50
CA HIS A 385 -2.64 23.05 -7.26
C HIS A 385 -3.78 22.07 -7.54
N ALA A 386 -4.26 21.38 -6.48
CA ALA A 386 -5.38 20.44 -6.53
C ALA A 386 -6.66 20.96 -5.84
N ALA A 387 -6.64 22.17 -5.30
CA ALA A 387 -7.83 22.78 -4.66
C ALA A 387 -8.86 23.18 -5.71
N ALA A 388 -10.05 22.60 -5.65
CA ALA A 388 -11.19 22.93 -6.52
C ALA A 388 -12.49 22.33 -5.95
N TYR A 389 -13.64 22.90 -6.31
CA TYR A 389 -14.92 22.23 -6.20
C TYR A 389 -15.14 21.32 -7.40
N LYS A 390 -15.68 20.11 -7.18
CA LYS A 390 -15.73 19.05 -8.23
C LYS A 390 -17.12 18.42 -8.44
N HIS A 391 -18.09 18.69 -7.57
CA HIS A 391 -19.41 18.06 -7.65
C HIS A 391 -20.32 18.82 -8.62
N VAL A 392 -20.58 18.20 -9.80
CA VAL A 392 -21.38 18.82 -10.87
C VAL A 392 -22.73 19.32 -10.36
N PRO A 393 -23.58 18.52 -9.66
CA PRO A 393 -24.88 18.99 -9.22
C PRO A 393 -24.82 20.23 -8.32
N LEU A 394 -23.87 20.24 -7.37
CA LEU A 394 -23.72 21.38 -6.46
C LEU A 394 -23.26 22.65 -7.18
N LEU A 395 -22.43 22.50 -8.22
CA LEU A 395 -21.94 23.63 -8.98
C LEU A 395 -23.00 24.18 -9.97
N GLU A 396 -23.89 23.34 -10.50
CA GLU A 396 -25.06 23.78 -11.26
C GLU A 396 -25.99 24.63 -10.39
N GLU A 397 -26.19 24.26 -9.12
CA GLU A 397 -26.97 25.03 -8.14
C GLU A 397 -26.22 26.27 -7.62
N ASN A 398 -24.88 26.27 -7.65
CA ASN A 398 -24.03 27.33 -7.07
C ASN A 398 -22.91 27.77 -8.03
N PRO A 399 -23.22 28.28 -9.23
CA PRO A 399 -22.23 28.60 -10.26
C PRO A 399 -21.24 29.69 -9.84
N CYS A 400 -21.67 30.67 -9.06
CA CYS A 400 -20.82 31.75 -8.55
C CYS A 400 -19.69 31.20 -7.64
N GLU A 401 -19.98 30.22 -6.80
CA GLU A 401 -18.98 29.55 -5.99
C GLU A 401 -17.97 28.78 -6.85
N GLY A 402 -18.44 28.15 -7.94
CA GLY A 402 -17.55 27.52 -8.94
C GLY A 402 -16.56 28.52 -9.55
N VAL A 403 -17.05 29.72 -9.90
CA VAL A 403 -16.19 30.81 -10.41
C VAL A 403 -15.20 31.29 -9.34
N LEU A 404 -15.65 31.54 -8.12
CA LEU A 404 -14.81 32.07 -7.05
C LEU A 404 -13.70 31.07 -6.64
N VAL A 405 -13.99 29.77 -6.60
CA VAL A 405 -13.00 28.76 -6.19
C VAL A 405 -12.17 28.30 -7.38
N ASN A 406 -12.80 27.79 -8.44
CA ASN A 406 -12.09 27.14 -9.53
C ASN A 406 -11.39 28.13 -10.45
N VAL A 407 -12.01 29.31 -10.73
CA VAL A 407 -11.42 30.32 -11.61
C VAL A 407 -10.56 31.30 -10.81
N GLN A 408 -11.19 32.06 -9.90
CA GLN A 408 -10.46 33.09 -9.14
C GLN A 408 -9.40 32.50 -8.21
N GLY A 409 -9.70 31.36 -7.54
CA GLY A 409 -8.73 30.67 -6.70
C GLY A 409 -7.50 30.22 -7.50
N SER A 410 -7.68 29.61 -8.68
CA SER A 410 -6.58 29.19 -9.56
C SER A 410 -5.80 30.39 -10.10
N LYS A 411 -6.50 31.49 -10.48
CA LYS A 411 -5.87 32.76 -10.86
C LYS A 411 -4.98 33.29 -9.74
N ASN A 412 -5.48 33.36 -8.50
CA ASN A 412 -4.71 33.84 -7.36
C ASN A 412 -3.43 33.02 -7.17
N ILE A 413 -3.52 31.69 -7.21
CA ILE A 413 -2.34 30.81 -7.08
C ILE A 413 -1.33 31.08 -8.20
N ALA A 414 -1.77 31.19 -9.45
CA ALA A 414 -0.90 31.47 -10.59
C ALA A 414 -0.22 32.85 -10.46
N ASP A 415 -0.95 33.89 -10.10
CA ASP A 415 -0.42 35.25 -9.91
C ASP A 415 0.62 35.28 -8.78
N PHE A 416 0.36 34.59 -7.64
CA PHE A 416 1.32 34.50 -6.55
C PHE A 416 2.54 33.62 -6.89
N CYS A 417 2.37 32.56 -7.69
CA CYS A 417 3.51 31.81 -8.21
C CYS A 417 4.43 32.70 -9.02
N LEU A 418 3.88 33.54 -9.89
CA LEU A 418 4.66 34.48 -10.68
C LEU A 418 5.29 35.57 -9.80
N LYS A 419 4.51 36.23 -8.92
CA LYS A 419 4.99 37.29 -8.02
C LYS A 419 6.15 36.85 -7.14
N TYR A 420 6.14 35.58 -6.69
CA TYR A 420 7.14 35.06 -5.76
C TYR A 420 8.16 34.11 -6.42
N GLU A 421 8.25 34.15 -7.76
CA GLU A 421 9.24 33.43 -8.58
C GLU A 421 9.25 31.92 -8.31
N VAL A 422 8.06 31.31 -8.16
CA VAL A 422 7.91 29.86 -8.09
C VAL A 422 8.44 29.23 -9.37
N GLU A 423 9.26 28.22 -9.27
CA GLU A 423 9.88 27.57 -10.44
C GLU A 423 8.82 26.88 -11.32
N ARG A 424 7.88 26.14 -10.68
CA ARG A 424 6.84 25.38 -11.37
C ARG A 424 5.52 25.43 -10.63
N MET A 425 4.44 25.64 -11.39
CA MET A 425 3.08 25.45 -10.93
C MET A 425 2.42 24.34 -11.75
N VAL A 426 1.92 23.31 -11.10
CA VAL A 426 1.15 22.23 -11.73
C VAL A 426 -0.31 22.35 -11.29
N MET A 427 -1.20 22.62 -12.22
CA MET A 427 -2.64 22.71 -11.97
C MET A 427 -3.31 21.40 -12.37
N VAL A 428 -4.04 20.80 -11.43
CA VAL A 428 -4.88 19.63 -11.69
C VAL A 428 -6.15 20.05 -12.40
N SER A 429 -6.43 19.47 -13.56
CA SER A 429 -7.66 19.68 -14.35
C SER A 429 -8.37 18.33 -14.61
N THR A 430 -9.33 18.32 -15.51
CA THR A 430 -10.24 17.20 -15.74
C THR A 430 -10.61 17.07 -17.21
N ASP A 431 -11.02 15.87 -17.63
CA ASP A 431 -11.68 15.60 -18.92
C ASP A 431 -12.94 16.46 -19.16
N LYS A 432 -13.63 16.87 -18.09
CA LYS A 432 -14.83 17.72 -18.17
C LYS A 432 -14.56 19.17 -18.60
N ALA A 433 -13.29 19.59 -18.59
CA ALA A 433 -12.85 20.86 -19.16
C ALA A 433 -12.79 20.83 -20.70
N VAL A 434 -12.92 19.63 -21.30
CA VAL A 434 -12.96 19.41 -22.74
C VAL A 434 -14.40 19.55 -23.24
N ASN A 435 -14.69 20.45 -24.18
CA ASN A 435 -16.02 20.76 -24.67
C ASN A 435 -17.08 20.79 -23.52
N PRO A 436 -16.91 21.67 -22.53
CA PRO A 436 -17.66 21.60 -21.28
C PRO A 436 -19.15 21.84 -21.48
N THR A 437 -19.98 21.00 -20.86
CA THR A 437 -21.44 21.07 -20.87
C THR A 437 -22.03 21.43 -19.50
N ASN A 438 -21.18 21.70 -18.52
CA ASN A 438 -21.58 22.01 -17.15
C ASN A 438 -20.64 23.03 -16.51
N VAL A 439 -21.11 23.63 -15.41
CA VAL A 439 -20.39 24.68 -14.66
C VAL A 439 -19.02 24.22 -14.18
N LEU A 440 -18.88 22.94 -13.71
CA LEU A 440 -17.58 22.40 -13.31
C LEU A 440 -16.59 22.46 -14.48
N GLY A 441 -16.94 21.84 -15.61
CA GLY A 441 -16.09 21.80 -16.80
C GLY A 441 -15.74 23.20 -17.28
N ALA A 442 -16.74 24.07 -17.35
CA ALA A 442 -16.61 25.47 -17.79
C ALA A 442 -15.64 26.27 -16.89
N THR A 443 -15.79 26.17 -15.58
CA THR A 443 -14.89 26.86 -14.62
C THR A 443 -13.47 26.30 -14.65
N LYS A 444 -13.28 24.99 -14.82
CA LYS A 444 -11.95 24.39 -14.99
C LYS A 444 -11.31 24.81 -16.31
N ARG A 445 -12.08 24.85 -17.41
CA ARG A 445 -11.58 25.34 -18.71
C ARG A 445 -11.17 26.80 -18.63
N ALA A 446 -11.97 27.65 -18.00
CA ALA A 446 -11.59 29.05 -17.78
C ALA A 446 -10.27 29.15 -16.99
N ALA A 447 -10.10 28.39 -15.92
CA ALA A 447 -8.84 28.35 -15.18
C ALA A 447 -7.65 27.91 -16.07
N GLU A 448 -7.82 26.88 -16.92
CA GLU A 448 -6.79 26.44 -17.88
C GLU A 448 -6.41 27.58 -18.84
N ILE A 449 -7.39 28.26 -19.43
CA ILE A 449 -7.17 29.36 -20.37
C ILE A 449 -6.34 30.47 -19.70
N TYR A 450 -6.70 30.85 -18.46
CA TYR A 450 -5.95 31.88 -17.74
C TYR A 450 -4.49 31.47 -17.51
N VAL A 451 -4.28 30.26 -16.95
CA VAL A 451 -2.95 29.76 -16.61
C VAL A 451 -2.07 29.60 -17.86
N GLN A 452 -2.65 29.11 -18.97
CA GLN A 452 -1.96 29.00 -20.25
C GLN A 452 -1.57 30.36 -20.84
N ALA A 453 -2.51 31.30 -20.88
CA ALA A 453 -2.25 32.64 -21.42
C ALA A 453 -1.22 33.39 -20.61
N LEU A 454 -1.27 33.29 -19.27
CA LEU A 454 -0.25 33.87 -18.38
C LEU A 454 1.12 33.27 -18.65
N GLY A 455 1.21 31.94 -18.72
CA GLY A 455 2.48 31.23 -18.96
C GLY A 455 3.08 31.57 -20.32
N LYS A 456 2.26 31.64 -21.37
CA LYS A 456 2.70 32.09 -22.71
C LYS A 456 3.19 33.53 -22.69
N ALA A 457 2.48 34.44 -22.00
CA ALA A 457 2.91 35.82 -21.87
C ALA A 457 4.27 35.96 -21.14
N VAL A 458 4.55 35.09 -20.17
CA VAL A 458 5.85 35.00 -19.49
C VAL A 458 6.94 34.49 -20.45
N GLU A 459 6.68 33.42 -21.20
CA GLU A 459 7.60 32.84 -22.17
C GLU A 459 7.96 33.84 -23.30
N GLU A 460 7.01 34.64 -23.74
CA GLU A 460 7.16 35.69 -24.74
C GLU A 460 7.79 36.99 -24.19
N GLY A 461 8.06 37.06 -22.88
CA GLY A 461 8.61 38.25 -22.23
C GLY A 461 7.63 39.44 -22.11
N LYS A 462 6.33 39.22 -22.37
CA LYS A 462 5.26 40.23 -22.21
C LYS A 462 4.94 40.49 -20.75
N VAL A 463 5.12 39.47 -19.93
CA VAL A 463 4.92 39.53 -18.46
C VAL A 463 6.23 39.09 -17.81
N ALA A 464 6.73 39.88 -16.85
CA ALA A 464 7.94 39.54 -16.13
C ALA A 464 7.76 38.33 -15.22
N GLY A 465 8.68 37.37 -15.29
CA GLY A 465 8.66 36.18 -14.43
C GLY A 465 9.42 35.00 -15.03
N LYS A 466 9.48 33.88 -14.29
CA LYS A 466 10.19 32.66 -14.69
C LYS A 466 9.41 31.38 -14.41
N THR A 467 8.19 31.49 -13.92
CA THR A 467 7.36 30.34 -13.54
C THR A 467 6.95 29.52 -14.76
N THR A 468 7.20 28.22 -14.74
CA THR A 468 6.65 27.27 -15.71
C THR A 468 5.27 26.83 -15.28
N PHE A 469 4.26 27.05 -16.12
CA PHE A 469 2.88 26.70 -15.84
C PHE A 469 2.50 25.39 -16.55
N ILE A 470 2.04 24.41 -15.77
CA ILE A 470 1.72 23.07 -16.24
C ILE A 470 0.27 22.78 -15.86
N THR A 471 -0.48 22.21 -16.76
CA THR A 471 -1.85 21.74 -16.51
C THR A 471 -1.90 20.25 -16.81
N THR A 472 -2.61 19.46 -15.98
CA THR A 472 -2.79 18.02 -16.20
C THR A 472 -4.28 17.70 -16.29
N ARG A 473 -4.70 17.03 -17.38
CA ARG A 473 -6.08 16.57 -17.62
C ARG A 473 -6.15 15.07 -17.51
N PHE A 474 -7.09 14.59 -16.71
CA PHE A 474 -7.42 13.16 -16.61
C PHE A 474 -8.90 12.99 -16.19
N GLY A 475 -9.42 11.77 -16.33
CA GLY A 475 -10.82 11.44 -16.07
C GLY A 475 -11.11 11.18 -14.60
N ASN A 476 -12.08 10.28 -14.35
CA ASN A 476 -12.48 9.98 -12.99
C ASN A 476 -11.41 9.16 -12.27
N VAL A 477 -11.21 9.46 -11.00
CA VAL A 477 -10.31 8.69 -10.14
C VAL A 477 -11.11 7.75 -9.24
N LEU A 478 -10.66 6.49 -9.17
CA LEU A 478 -11.30 5.42 -8.41
C LEU A 478 -11.26 5.71 -6.91
N GLY A 479 -12.34 5.41 -6.19
CA GLY A 479 -12.40 5.52 -4.73
C GLY A 479 -12.33 6.94 -4.17
N SER A 480 -12.40 7.99 -5.01
CA SER A 480 -12.41 9.38 -4.51
C SER A 480 -13.69 9.68 -3.74
N GLN A 481 -13.59 10.54 -2.71
CA GLN A 481 -14.74 10.93 -1.89
C GLN A 481 -15.88 11.49 -2.74
N GLY A 482 -17.11 11.00 -2.48
CA GLY A 482 -18.32 11.39 -3.22
C GLY A 482 -18.37 10.90 -4.67
N SER A 483 -17.52 9.96 -5.08
CA SER A 483 -17.58 9.32 -6.40
C SER A 483 -18.59 8.16 -6.43
N VAL A 484 -18.77 7.58 -7.62
CA VAL A 484 -19.75 6.52 -7.88
C VAL A 484 -19.51 5.24 -7.07
N ILE A 485 -18.26 4.85 -6.83
CA ILE A 485 -17.94 3.60 -6.10
C ILE A 485 -18.36 3.68 -4.63
N PRO A 486 -17.97 4.69 -3.83
CA PRO A 486 -18.51 4.86 -2.48
C PRO A 486 -20.05 4.92 -2.43
N LEU A 487 -20.68 5.63 -3.39
CA LEU A 487 -22.13 5.69 -3.46
C LEU A 487 -22.76 4.31 -3.65
N PHE A 488 -22.27 3.52 -4.60
CA PHE A 488 -22.76 2.16 -4.86
C PHE A 488 -22.54 1.23 -3.66
N ARG A 489 -21.39 1.33 -3.01
CA ARG A 489 -21.12 0.57 -1.78
C ARG A 489 -22.13 0.87 -0.67
N ASP A 490 -22.44 2.15 -0.45
CA ASP A 490 -23.44 2.56 0.53
C ASP A 490 -24.86 2.09 0.15
N GLN A 491 -25.21 2.13 -1.13
CA GLN A 491 -26.50 1.63 -1.61
C GLN A 491 -26.62 0.12 -1.47
N ILE A 492 -25.59 -0.63 -1.80
CA ILE A 492 -25.53 -2.10 -1.59
C ILE A 492 -25.67 -2.43 -0.10
N ALA A 493 -24.91 -1.73 0.77
CA ALA A 493 -24.98 -1.96 2.22
C ALA A 493 -26.36 -1.69 2.81
N LYS A 494 -27.17 -0.82 2.18
CA LYS A 494 -28.56 -0.52 2.56
C LYS A 494 -29.60 -1.47 1.95
N GLY A 495 -29.18 -2.45 1.13
CA GLY A 495 -30.08 -3.37 0.44
C GLY A 495 -30.60 -2.84 -0.90
N GLY A 496 -29.99 -1.82 -1.46
CA GLY A 496 -30.34 -1.23 -2.75
C GLY A 496 -31.51 -0.24 -2.72
N PRO A 497 -32.05 0.14 -3.89
CA PRO A 497 -31.48 -0.12 -5.21
C PRO A 497 -30.22 0.71 -5.50
N ILE A 498 -29.37 0.24 -6.41
CA ILE A 498 -28.31 1.07 -7.00
C ILE A 498 -28.95 2.03 -8.01
N THR A 499 -28.49 3.29 -8.01
CA THR A 499 -28.97 4.30 -8.96
C THR A 499 -27.91 4.64 -9.99
N VAL A 500 -28.22 4.42 -11.27
CA VAL A 500 -27.38 4.75 -12.44
C VAL A 500 -28.15 5.78 -13.28
N THR A 501 -27.46 6.78 -13.81
CA THR A 501 -28.15 7.85 -14.54
C THR A 501 -28.62 7.41 -15.93
N ASP A 502 -27.83 6.60 -16.64
CA ASP A 502 -28.22 6.07 -17.96
C ASP A 502 -27.55 4.71 -18.20
N PRO A 503 -28.21 3.73 -18.84
CA PRO A 503 -27.63 2.41 -19.11
C PRO A 503 -26.40 2.44 -20.03
N ASN A 504 -26.24 3.47 -20.85
CA ASN A 504 -25.14 3.60 -21.79
C ASN A 504 -24.03 4.54 -21.32
N ILE A 505 -24.20 5.14 -20.12
CA ILE A 505 -23.21 6.08 -19.60
C ILE A 505 -21.89 5.36 -19.33
N ASN A 506 -20.82 5.93 -19.84
CA ASN A 506 -19.47 5.41 -19.60
C ASN A 506 -18.53 6.50 -19.05
N ARG A 507 -17.48 6.06 -18.38
CA ARG A 507 -16.44 6.93 -17.82
C ARG A 507 -15.08 6.29 -17.94
N PHE A 508 -14.08 7.12 -18.11
CA PHE A 508 -12.68 6.71 -17.93
C PHE A 508 -12.36 6.63 -16.45
N PHE A 509 -11.59 5.63 -16.06
CA PHE A 509 -11.14 5.46 -14.70
C PHE A 509 -9.63 5.31 -14.61
N MET A 510 -9.06 5.91 -13.57
CA MET A 510 -7.66 5.82 -13.21
C MET A 510 -7.55 5.67 -11.69
N SER A 511 -6.53 5.00 -11.17
CA SER A 511 -6.31 5.01 -9.72
C SER A 511 -5.80 6.38 -9.25
N ILE A 512 -6.13 6.76 -8.01
CA ILE A 512 -5.62 8.02 -7.43
C ILE A 512 -4.10 8.01 -7.41
N HIS A 513 -3.50 6.88 -7.06
CA HIS A 513 -2.05 6.69 -7.03
C HIS A 513 -1.40 6.91 -8.40
N GLU A 514 -1.94 6.28 -9.46
CA GLU A 514 -1.47 6.44 -10.84
C GLU A 514 -1.59 7.90 -11.30
N ALA A 515 -2.74 8.55 -11.07
CA ALA A 515 -2.92 9.95 -11.44
C ALA A 515 -1.89 10.86 -10.78
N CYS A 516 -1.62 10.65 -9.48
CA CYS A 516 -0.64 11.45 -8.75
C CYS A 516 0.80 11.20 -9.22
N SER A 517 1.17 9.94 -9.50
CA SER A 517 2.48 9.61 -10.07
C SER A 517 2.69 10.30 -11.43
N LEU A 518 1.68 10.26 -12.32
CA LEU A 518 1.76 10.94 -13.61
C LEU A 518 1.81 12.47 -13.49
N ILE A 519 1.16 13.06 -12.46
CA ILE A 519 1.30 14.50 -12.16
C ILE A 519 2.75 14.85 -11.80
N LEU A 520 3.40 14.05 -10.95
CA LEU A 520 4.79 14.26 -10.57
C LEU A 520 5.74 14.07 -11.76
N GLU A 521 5.52 13.05 -12.59
CA GLU A 521 6.29 12.82 -13.83
C GLU A 521 6.09 13.96 -14.82
N ALA A 522 4.85 14.40 -15.09
CA ALA A 522 4.53 15.53 -15.95
C ALA A 522 5.25 16.80 -15.47
N SER A 523 5.30 17.03 -14.15
CA SER A 523 6.03 18.16 -13.57
C SER A 523 7.52 18.13 -13.89
N SER A 524 8.12 16.95 -14.02
CA SER A 524 9.55 16.78 -14.25
C SER A 524 9.96 16.94 -15.72
N VAL A 525 9.09 16.57 -16.66
CA VAL A 525 9.40 16.58 -18.10
C VAL A 525 8.98 17.85 -18.84
N ALA A 526 8.15 18.68 -18.21
CA ALA A 526 7.67 19.93 -18.83
C ALA A 526 8.82 20.90 -19.10
N LYS A 527 8.93 21.37 -20.35
CA LYS A 527 9.95 22.34 -20.80
C LYS A 527 9.43 23.77 -20.88
N GLY A 528 8.13 23.98 -20.73
CA GLY A 528 7.44 25.26 -20.82
C GLY A 528 5.97 25.09 -20.45
N THR A 529 5.18 26.15 -20.72
CA THR A 529 3.74 26.17 -20.48
C THR A 529 3.04 25.11 -21.33
N THR A 530 2.45 24.11 -20.66
CA THR A 530 1.97 22.89 -21.33
C THR A 530 0.72 22.35 -20.67
N ILE A 531 -0.21 21.82 -21.47
CA ILE A 531 -1.29 20.98 -21.00
C ILE A 531 -0.94 19.51 -21.32
N PHE A 532 -0.83 18.69 -20.28
CA PHE A 532 -0.70 17.26 -20.43
C PHE A 532 -2.07 16.57 -20.31
N VAL A 533 -2.28 15.58 -21.16
CA VAL A 533 -3.44 14.68 -21.13
C VAL A 533 -2.94 13.29 -20.83
N PHE A 534 -3.50 12.66 -19.79
CA PHE A 534 -3.10 11.32 -19.42
C PHE A 534 -3.91 10.27 -20.19
N ASP A 535 -3.24 9.18 -20.61
CA ASP A 535 -3.93 8.06 -21.22
C ASP A 535 -4.72 7.30 -20.14
N MET A 536 -6.03 7.37 -20.27
CA MET A 536 -6.99 6.75 -19.35
C MET A 536 -7.47 5.37 -19.82
N GLY A 537 -6.95 4.90 -20.95
CA GLY A 537 -7.35 3.66 -21.62
C GLY A 537 -8.79 3.62 -22.09
N GLU A 538 -9.44 2.45 -21.94
CA GLU A 538 -10.80 2.23 -22.40
C GLU A 538 -11.83 2.74 -21.37
N PRO A 539 -12.96 3.28 -21.87
CA PRO A 539 -14.05 3.69 -21.00
C PRO A 539 -14.85 2.50 -20.48
N HIS A 540 -15.29 2.57 -19.22
CA HIS A 540 -16.10 1.53 -18.60
C HIS A 540 -17.55 2.00 -18.45
N LYS A 541 -18.52 1.13 -18.78
CA LYS A 541 -19.94 1.38 -18.50
C LYS A 541 -20.20 1.41 -17.00
N ILE A 542 -20.96 2.38 -16.55
CA ILE A 542 -21.28 2.51 -15.12
C ILE A 542 -22.23 1.41 -14.64
N VAL A 543 -23.08 0.89 -15.53
CA VAL A 543 -23.96 -0.23 -15.20
C VAL A 543 -23.15 -1.52 -14.97
N ASP A 544 -22.12 -1.80 -15.78
CA ASP A 544 -21.25 -2.96 -15.57
C ASP A 544 -20.48 -2.85 -14.24
N LEU A 545 -20.06 -1.64 -13.88
CA LEU A 545 -19.45 -1.36 -12.60
C LEU A 545 -20.41 -1.67 -11.44
N ALA A 546 -21.68 -1.25 -11.56
CA ALA A 546 -22.71 -1.51 -10.55
C ALA A 546 -22.97 -3.03 -10.38
N GLU A 547 -23.15 -3.75 -11.49
CA GLU A 547 -23.35 -5.21 -11.46
C GLU A 547 -22.18 -5.93 -10.83
N ASN A 548 -20.95 -5.55 -11.20
CA ASN A 548 -19.74 -6.17 -10.66
C ASN A 548 -19.58 -5.90 -9.14
N MET A 549 -19.97 -4.71 -8.67
CA MET A 549 -19.96 -4.40 -7.24
C MET A 549 -21.02 -5.21 -6.46
N ILE A 550 -22.20 -5.45 -7.03
CA ILE A 550 -23.21 -6.33 -6.43
C ILE A 550 -22.66 -7.75 -6.34
N ARG A 551 -22.05 -8.28 -7.41
CA ARG A 551 -21.43 -9.62 -7.41
C ARG A 551 -20.29 -9.74 -6.39
N LEU A 552 -19.44 -8.71 -6.26
CA LEU A 552 -18.39 -8.69 -5.23
C LEU A 552 -18.94 -8.68 -3.80
N ALA A 553 -20.14 -8.16 -3.61
CA ALA A 553 -20.83 -8.24 -2.31
C ALA A 553 -21.49 -9.61 -2.06
N GLY A 554 -21.35 -10.57 -2.99
CA GLY A 554 -21.96 -11.91 -2.88
C GLY A 554 -23.45 -11.94 -3.21
N MET A 555 -23.95 -10.94 -3.93
CA MET A 555 -25.36 -10.80 -4.30
C MET A 555 -25.52 -10.87 -5.84
N GLU A 556 -26.75 -11.14 -6.30
CA GLU A 556 -27.05 -11.25 -7.70
C GLU A 556 -27.75 -9.97 -8.20
N PRO A 557 -27.21 -9.29 -9.26
CA PRO A 557 -27.85 -8.12 -9.85
C PRO A 557 -29.29 -8.42 -10.31
N TYR A 558 -30.19 -7.47 -10.14
CA TYR A 558 -31.60 -7.50 -10.49
C TYR A 558 -32.44 -8.55 -9.72
N ARG A 559 -31.82 -9.46 -8.95
CA ARG A 559 -32.51 -10.41 -8.09
C ARG A 559 -32.44 -10.00 -6.62
N ASP A 560 -31.23 -9.77 -6.09
CA ASP A 560 -30.99 -9.41 -4.70
C ASP A 560 -30.89 -7.89 -4.53
N ILE A 561 -30.28 -7.22 -5.51
CA ILE A 561 -30.16 -5.75 -5.57
C ILE A 561 -30.60 -5.27 -6.96
N ASP A 562 -31.58 -4.41 -7.00
CA ASP A 562 -32.07 -3.80 -8.25
C ASP A 562 -31.19 -2.62 -8.67
N ILE A 563 -31.13 -2.35 -10.00
CA ILE A 563 -30.45 -1.19 -10.59
C ILE A 563 -31.50 -0.30 -11.25
N LYS A 564 -31.67 0.92 -10.72
CA LYS A 564 -32.64 1.91 -11.23
C LYS A 564 -31.96 2.98 -12.06
N PHE A 565 -32.52 3.25 -13.25
CA PHE A 565 -32.08 4.32 -14.11
C PHE A 565 -32.86 5.60 -13.79
N THR A 566 -32.11 6.69 -13.45
CA THR A 566 -32.71 7.95 -12.97
C THR A 566 -32.82 9.03 -14.02
N GLY A 567 -32.27 8.83 -15.22
CA GLY A 567 -32.09 9.85 -16.25
C GLY A 567 -30.80 10.66 -16.03
N LEU A 568 -30.24 11.21 -17.11
CA LEU A 568 -29.06 12.06 -17.05
C LEU A 568 -29.38 13.34 -16.26
N ARG A 569 -28.42 13.76 -15.44
CA ARG A 569 -28.53 15.04 -14.69
C ARG A 569 -28.24 16.20 -15.61
N PRO A 570 -28.73 17.45 -15.29
CA PRO A 570 -28.36 18.64 -16.02
C PRO A 570 -26.82 18.76 -16.17
N GLY A 571 -26.34 19.01 -17.40
CA GLY A 571 -24.93 19.13 -17.70
C GLY A 571 -24.11 17.80 -17.71
N GLU A 572 -24.74 16.66 -17.42
CA GLU A 572 -24.04 15.36 -17.43
C GLU A 572 -23.91 14.82 -18.87
N LYS A 573 -22.66 14.51 -19.29
CA LYS A 573 -22.38 13.89 -20.58
C LYS A 573 -22.63 12.38 -20.55
N LEU A 574 -23.17 11.83 -21.63
CA LEU A 574 -23.25 10.38 -21.80
C LEU A 574 -21.85 9.75 -21.96
N TYR A 575 -21.00 10.42 -22.74
CA TYR A 575 -19.60 10.04 -23.02
C TYR A 575 -18.68 11.22 -22.70
N GLU A 576 -17.54 10.95 -22.06
CA GLU A 576 -16.51 11.96 -21.84
C GLU A 576 -15.47 11.92 -22.96
N GLU A 577 -14.94 13.08 -23.31
CA GLU A 577 -13.99 13.28 -24.39
C GLU A 577 -12.57 13.48 -23.82
N LYS A 578 -11.56 12.90 -24.48
CA LYS A 578 -10.14 13.09 -24.10
C LYS A 578 -9.62 14.46 -24.58
N LEU A 579 -10.09 14.93 -25.71
CA LEU A 579 -9.66 16.16 -26.40
C LEU A 579 -10.87 16.97 -26.85
N ALA A 580 -10.74 18.30 -26.91
CA ALA A 580 -11.72 19.18 -27.50
C ALA A 580 -11.67 19.12 -29.03
N ASP A 581 -12.75 19.60 -29.70
CA ASP A 581 -12.79 19.71 -31.16
C ASP A 581 -11.64 20.59 -31.65
N GLY A 582 -10.86 20.04 -32.60
CA GLY A 582 -9.69 20.71 -33.15
C GLY A 582 -8.42 20.65 -32.28
N GLU A 583 -8.45 20.04 -31.08
CA GLU A 583 -7.25 19.73 -30.31
C GLU A 583 -6.61 18.43 -30.83
N ASN A 584 -5.27 18.44 -30.96
CA ASN A 584 -4.46 17.25 -31.26
C ASN A 584 -3.49 17.02 -30.11
N THR A 585 -2.94 15.80 -30.04
CA THR A 585 -1.88 15.47 -29.07
C THR A 585 -0.54 15.23 -29.74
N ILE A 586 0.52 15.52 -28.99
CA ILE A 586 1.89 15.13 -29.29
C ILE A 586 2.29 14.10 -28.23
N PRO A 587 2.81 12.93 -28.60
CA PRO A 587 3.36 11.97 -27.63
C PRO A 587 4.57 12.56 -26.90
N THR A 588 4.80 12.12 -25.69
CA THR A 588 6.02 12.41 -24.92
C THR A 588 6.88 11.14 -24.79
N ASP A 589 8.04 11.27 -24.18
CA ASP A 589 8.90 10.12 -23.84
C ASP A 589 8.21 9.15 -22.84
N ILE A 590 7.17 9.62 -22.16
CA ILE A 590 6.36 8.83 -21.22
C ILE A 590 5.08 8.38 -21.94
N PRO A 591 4.90 7.08 -22.22
CA PRO A 591 3.79 6.58 -23.07
C PRO A 591 2.40 6.98 -22.60
N LYS A 592 2.20 7.19 -21.30
CA LYS A 592 0.90 7.57 -20.71
C LYS A 592 0.66 9.08 -20.64
N ILE A 593 1.60 9.91 -21.10
CA ILE A 593 1.50 11.37 -21.03
C ILE A 593 1.60 11.93 -22.46
N HIS A 594 0.58 12.68 -22.86
CA HIS A 594 0.51 13.37 -24.15
C HIS A 594 0.41 14.88 -23.93
N ILE A 595 0.95 15.67 -24.84
CA ILE A 595 0.81 17.13 -24.84
C ILE A 595 -0.40 17.52 -25.69
N ALA A 596 -1.36 18.25 -25.13
CA ALA A 596 -2.47 18.81 -25.90
C ALA A 596 -2.02 20.08 -26.65
N LYS A 597 -2.28 20.13 -27.96
CA LYS A 597 -2.22 21.37 -28.74
C LYS A 597 -3.51 22.12 -28.59
N VAL A 598 -3.51 23.16 -27.73
CA VAL A 598 -4.69 23.97 -27.46
C VAL A 598 -4.62 25.31 -28.20
N ARG A 599 -5.78 25.93 -28.41
CA ARG A 599 -5.86 27.28 -28.93
C ARG A 599 -5.20 28.26 -27.96
N GLU A 600 -4.36 29.14 -28.48
CA GLU A 600 -3.71 30.20 -27.72
C GLU A 600 -4.66 31.38 -27.50
N HIS A 601 -4.54 32.01 -26.33
CA HIS A 601 -5.31 33.19 -25.94
C HIS A 601 -4.36 34.32 -25.54
N ASN A 602 -4.69 35.54 -25.90
CA ASN A 602 -3.90 36.70 -25.49
C ASN A 602 -4.20 37.05 -24.02
N TYR A 603 -3.17 37.06 -23.19
CA TYR A 603 -3.31 37.34 -21.75
C TYR A 603 -3.94 38.74 -21.47
N ALA A 604 -3.57 39.76 -22.27
CA ALA A 604 -4.10 41.13 -22.08
C ALA A 604 -5.63 41.21 -22.21
N ASP A 605 -6.20 40.45 -23.16
CA ASP A 605 -7.63 40.44 -23.40
C ASP A 605 -8.45 39.70 -22.31
N LEU A 606 -7.74 38.79 -21.55
CA LEU A 606 -8.39 38.00 -20.54
C LEU A 606 -8.50 38.69 -19.18
N TYR A 607 -7.55 39.56 -18.85
CA TYR A 607 -7.45 40.15 -17.51
C TYR A 607 -8.75 40.82 -17.05
N ASP A 608 -9.27 41.75 -17.88
CA ASP A 608 -10.50 42.51 -17.57
C ASP A 608 -11.74 41.59 -17.50
N THR A 609 -11.79 40.58 -18.39
CA THR A 609 -12.86 39.59 -18.41
C THR A 609 -12.91 38.79 -17.10
N TYR A 610 -11.75 38.34 -16.57
CA TYR A 610 -11.67 37.58 -15.32
C TYR A 610 -11.97 38.45 -14.08
N GLU A 611 -11.57 39.72 -14.08
CA GLU A 611 -11.92 40.64 -13.01
C GLU A 611 -13.42 40.95 -13.01
N ALA A 612 -14.05 41.15 -14.18
CA ALA A 612 -15.49 41.32 -14.31
C ALA A 612 -16.23 40.06 -13.82
N LEU A 613 -15.83 38.89 -14.26
CA LEU A 613 -16.38 37.59 -13.84
C LEU A 613 -16.32 37.40 -12.32
N ARG A 614 -15.18 37.72 -11.69
CA ARG A 614 -15.03 37.72 -10.23
C ARG A 614 -16.04 38.65 -9.55
N ASN A 615 -16.20 39.86 -10.08
CA ASN A 615 -17.08 40.86 -9.50
C ASN A 615 -18.55 40.43 -9.59
N HIS A 616 -18.99 39.85 -10.72
CA HIS A 616 -20.31 39.26 -10.87
C HIS A 616 -20.53 38.10 -9.89
N ALA A 617 -19.54 37.20 -9.76
CA ALA A 617 -19.64 36.08 -8.84
C ALA A 617 -19.73 36.50 -7.36
N ARG A 618 -19.01 37.56 -6.95
CA ARG A 618 -19.10 38.12 -5.58
C ARG A 618 -20.45 38.76 -5.29
N LYS A 619 -21.15 39.26 -6.32
CA LYS A 619 -22.49 39.83 -6.20
C LYS A 619 -23.61 38.79 -6.37
N ILE A 620 -23.26 37.55 -6.61
CA ILE A 620 -24.18 36.42 -6.85
C ILE A 620 -25.06 36.66 -8.09
N GLU A 621 -24.49 37.28 -9.10
CA GLU A 621 -25.17 37.56 -10.38
C GLU A 621 -24.99 36.32 -11.29
N ILE A 622 -25.88 35.31 -11.12
CA ILE A 622 -25.76 33.97 -11.73
C ILE A 622 -25.67 34.03 -13.25
N ASP A 623 -26.61 34.74 -13.91
CA ASP A 623 -26.65 34.86 -15.38
C ASP A 623 -25.38 35.51 -15.94
N ALA A 624 -24.86 36.54 -15.23
CA ALA A 624 -23.64 37.22 -15.59
C ALA A 624 -22.38 36.35 -15.38
N CYS A 625 -22.43 35.35 -14.48
CA CYS A 625 -21.37 34.35 -14.32
C CYS A 625 -21.42 33.30 -15.43
N ILE A 626 -22.60 32.80 -15.77
CA ILE A 626 -22.76 31.70 -16.74
C ILE A 626 -22.46 32.19 -18.17
N ARG A 627 -22.94 33.38 -18.58
CA ARG A 627 -22.74 33.91 -19.93
C ARG A 627 -21.25 34.05 -20.32
N PRO A 628 -20.35 34.72 -19.59
CA PRO A 628 -18.93 34.85 -19.97
C PRO A 628 -18.19 33.50 -19.96
N VAL A 629 -18.53 32.63 -19.03
CA VAL A 629 -17.96 31.28 -18.95
C VAL A 629 -18.39 30.45 -20.17
N SER A 630 -19.55 30.65 -20.72
CA SER A 630 -19.98 30.07 -22.00
C SER A 630 -19.41 30.78 -23.24
N TYR A 631 -19.09 32.10 -23.18
CA TYR A 631 -18.57 32.89 -24.32
C TYR A 631 -17.08 32.68 -24.61
N THR A 632 -16.28 32.12 -23.68
CA THR A 632 -14.89 31.72 -23.96
C THR A 632 -14.79 30.46 -24.83
N HIS A 633 -15.63 30.35 -25.88
CA HIS A 633 -15.87 29.21 -26.76
C HIS A 633 -16.46 27.97 -26.05
N LEU A 634 -17.19 28.18 -24.99
CA LEU A 634 -18.01 27.21 -24.31
C LEU A 634 -19.42 27.33 -24.84
N THR A 635 -19.76 26.60 -25.89
CA THR A 635 -21.16 26.43 -26.28
C THR A 635 -21.85 25.56 -25.24
N LEU A 636 -22.28 26.17 -24.14
CA LEU A 636 -23.35 25.56 -23.36
C LEU A 636 -24.57 25.55 -24.28
N PRO A 637 -25.21 24.42 -24.57
CA PRO A 637 -26.48 24.45 -25.27
C PRO A 637 -27.45 25.26 -24.41
N THR A 638 -27.84 26.41 -24.91
CA THR A 638 -28.98 27.18 -24.38
C THR A 638 -30.23 26.38 -24.71
N THR A 639 -30.51 25.30 -24.03
CA THR A 639 -31.85 24.75 -23.94
C THR A 639 -32.57 25.58 -22.88
N PRO A 640 -33.60 26.36 -23.27
CA PRO A 640 -34.44 26.99 -22.26
C PRO A 640 -35.11 25.86 -21.47
N TYR A 641 -34.92 25.88 -20.17
CA TYR A 641 -35.72 25.07 -19.28
C TYR A 641 -37.17 25.56 -19.38
N VAL A 642 -38.06 24.78 -19.99
CA VAL A 642 -39.49 24.82 -19.81
C VAL A 642 -39.89 23.78 -18.79
#